data_4a4a239ab9941d4d065cc800b158ea65
#
_entry.id   4a4a239ab9941d4d065cc800b158ea65
#
_cell.length_a   1.000
_cell.length_b   1.000
_cell.length_c   1.000
_cell.angle_alpha   90.00
_cell.angle_beta   90.00
_cell.angle_gamma   90.00
#
_symmetry.space_group_name_H-M   'P 1'
#
loop_
_entity.id
_entity.type
_entity.pdbx_description
1 polymer ?
#
loop_
_entity_poly.entity_id
_entity_poly.type
_entity_poly.pdbx_seq_one_letter_code
_entity_poly.pdbx_strand_id
1 'polypeptide(L)'
;MQYSLLSAQLRCSRFLLRQQAPFINRCYSDDIRNIGILAHIDAGKTTTTERMLYYAGKTRSLGEVHRGNTVTDYLTQERERGITICSSAVTFAWNGKRINLLDTPGHIDFTMEVEQSLYAVDGVIVVLDGTAGVEAQTVTVWTQADNHRLPRLVFVNKMDRSDAIFDKCIDDLKAKLDAKPICTQLPAKNVDGQLGIYDVITLEQLTWQQNDFGRTYSINKLESSSEIRELREKRNELIDQLSGVDDELAEVVISTESFDKVSNELIVQALRRATCQQKVVPVLLGSAYKNIGIQRVMDAVNAYLPTPNERNQIYNCFGGELKRGMRVLSSRGQAEVISKIYEPLADEYREVSSVRAGDVAICAGLKSTVTGDLLTTSHTSLKNAQKRLIQSLDATSPQYDEDEVDVNQELFSIEPKIPDAVYFCSIEPPSLSTQTAMEQALKQLQREDPSLRVNYDTVTGQTVLGGMGELHMEIIKSRLLSEYKIDVDLGPLQIAYKEAIETPAITTLSVEKDIAGSKQNVNITLQLTNNQTELFSLDKSPENVQNLNALRPRVLQVLRKGAIGALERGPRVGGQVVDTQIRLHNVTVGRGTADSFVMAAAAQCVQKLLSKSGTRLLEPIMAMQIVAPNERVSGIIADLSRRRALIKDVMPKGDRNKLILVNAPLAELSGYSSALRTISSGTASMTMQPCGFSEMNAADETLAVRRAQGLD
;
A
#
# COMPACT_ATOMS: atom_id res chain seq x y z
N MET A 1 -7.85 22.36 3.06
CA MET A 1 -9.30 22.67 3.11
C MET A 1 -10.15 21.85 2.10
N GLN A 2 -9.58 21.15 1.14
CA GLN A 2 -10.34 20.32 0.18
C GLN A 2 -10.59 18.88 0.65
N TYR A 3 -9.84 18.37 1.62
CA TYR A 3 -10.00 17.00 2.13
C TYR A 3 -11.16 16.81 3.14
N SER A 4 -11.72 17.89 3.69
CA SER A 4 -12.85 17.82 4.63
C SER A 4 -14.23 17.74 3.95
N LEU A 5 -14.32 18.04 2.66
CA LEU A 5 -15.60 18.04 1.93
C LEU A 5 -15.96 16.65 1.36
N LEU A 6 -14.98 15.81 1.03
CA LEU A 6 -15.27 14.44 0.57
C LEU A 6 -15.82 13.52 1.67
N SER A 7 -15.43 13.74 2.93
CA SER A 7 -15.90 12.92 4.05
C SER A 7 -17.35 13.21 4.47
N ALA A 8 -17.87 14.40 4.17
CA ALA A 8 -19.23 14.80 4.50
C ALA A 8 -20.26 14.31 3.45
N GLN A 9 -19.86 14.20 2.18
CA GLN A 9 -20.77 13.80 1.10
C GLN A 9 -21.10 12.29 1.11
N LEU A 10 -20.22 11.45 1.63
CA LEU A 10 -20.46 10.00 1.74
C LEU A 10 -21.37 9.58 2.91
N ARG A 11 -21.71 10.50 3.82
CA ARG A 11 -22.62 10.21 4.94
C ARG A 11 -24.11 10.32 4.57
N CYS A 12 -24.47 11.09 3.55
CA CYS A 12 -25.88 11.29 3.15
C CYS A 12 -26.46 10.19 2.23
N SER A 13 -25.65 9.39 1.56
CA SER A 13 -26.15 8.38 0.61
C SER A 13 -26.68 7.09 1.26
N ARG A 14 -26.59 6.94 2.59
CA ARG A 14 -27.05 5.73 3.31
C ARG A 14 -28.55 5.61 3.48
N PHE A 15 -29.32 6.67 3.23
CA PHE A 15 -30.77 6.67 3.55
C PHE A 15 -31.73 6.41 2.37
N LEU A 16 -31.25 6.42 1.11
CA LEU A 16 -32.12 6.36 -0.07
C LEU A 16 -32.08 5.07 -0.89
N LEU A 17 -31.28 4.07 -0.53
CA LEU A 17 -31.13 2.82 -1.30
C LEU A 17 -31.99 1.65 -0.80
N ARG A 18 -33.10 1.92 -0.07
CA ARG A 18 -33.96 0.85 0.46
C ARG A 18 -35.14 0.48 -0.43
N GLN A 19 -35.26 0.98 -1.66
CA GLN A 19 -36.37 0.60 -2.55
C GLN A 19 -35.90 0.18 -3.94
N GLN A 20 -36.10 -1.12 -4.20
CA GLN A 20 -36.30 -1.76 -5.51
C GLN A 20 -35.09 -1.86 -6.48
N ALA A 21 -34.29 -2.87 -6.28
CA ALA A 21 -33.58 -3.53 -7.39
C ALA A 21 -34.03 -5.00 -7.47
N PRO A 22 -34.25 -5.55 -8.68
CA PRO A 22 -34.63 -6.96 -8.83
C PRO A 22 -33.49 -7.87 -8.35
N PHE A 23 -33.84 -8.88 -7.55
CA PHE A 23 -32.95 -9.92 -7.06
C PHE A 23 -32.27 -10.64 -8.23
N ILE A 24 -31.05 -10.25 -8.58
CA ILE A 24 -30.13 -11.13 -9.31
C ILE A 24 -29.52 -12.02 -8.22
N ASN A 25 -29.72 -13.33 -8.32
CA ASN A 25 -29.17 -14.34 -7.42
C ASN A 25 -27.68 -14.10 -7.24
N ARG A 26 -27.30 -13.55 -6.09
CA ARG A 26 -25.92 -13.35 -5.68
C ARG A 26 -25.37 -14.70 -5.26
N CYS A 27 -24.46 -15.26 -6.08
CA CYS A 27 -23.78 -16.51 -5.74
C CYS A 27 -22.53 -16.28 -4.90
N TYR A 28 -22.54 -15.34 -3.95
CA TYR A 28 -21.48 -15.25 -2.96
C TYR A 28 -21.72 -16.27 -1.86
N SER A 29 -20.65 -16.82 -1.32
CA SER A 29 -20.73 -17.67 -0.15
C SER A 29 -20.59 -16.83 1.11
N ASP A 30 -21.59 -16.85 2.00
CA ASP A 30 -21.51 -16.23 3.32
C ASP A 30 -20.48 -16.95 4.22
N ASP A 31 -19.88 -18.00 3.70
CA ASP A 31 -18.91 -18.84 4.38
C ASP A 31 -17.45 -18.42 4.12
N ILE A 32 -17.22 -17.37 3.34
CA ILE A 32 -15.85 -16.88 3.02
C ILE A 32 -15.48 -15.71 3.92
N ARG A 33 -14.20 -15.66 4.31
CA ARG A 33 -13.53 -14.53 4.97
C ARG A 33 -12.21 -14.25 4.28
N ASN A 34 -12.06 -13.06 3.69
CA ASN A 34 -10.80 -12.59 3.13
C ASN A 34 -10.15 -11.66 4.15
N ILE A 35 -9.05 -12.07 4.71
CA ILE A 35 -8.41 -11.34 5.83
C ILE A 35 -6.94 -11.08 5.54
N GLY A 36 -6.45 -9.92 5.95
CA GLY A 36 -5.04 -9.55 5.96
C GLY A 36 -4.48 -9.59 7.36
N ILE A 37 -3.20 -9.94 7.51
CA ILE A 37 -2.48 -9.75 8.77
C ILE A 37 -1.54 -8.57 8.62
N LEU A 38 -1.68 -7.59 9.52
CA LEU A 38 -0.88 -6.39 9.62
C LEU A 38 -0.13 -6.37 10.95
N ALA A 39 1.13 -5.96 10.94
CA ALA A 39 1.93 -5.84 12.16
C ALA A 39 3.16 -4.98 11.92
N HIS A 40 3.77 -4.47 12.98
CA HIS A 40 5.14 -3.99 12.91
C HIS A 40 6.14 -5.16 12.80
N ILE A 41 7.39 -4.85 12.48
CA ILE A 41 8.47 -5.84 12.38
C ILE A 41 8.61 -6.54 13.74
N ASP A 42 8.80 -7.86 13.73
CA ASP A 42 8.96 -8.72 14.90
C ASP A 42 7.75 -8.82 15.84
N ALA A 43 6.58 -8.27 15.54
CA ALA A 43 5.37 -8.49 16.35
C ALA A 43 4.89 -9.95 16.39
N GLY A 44 5.40 -10.79 15.49
CA GLY A 44 5.06 -12.21 15.37
C GLY A 44 3.96 -12.49 14.36
N LYS A 45 3.86 -11.68 13.32
CA LYS A 45 2.91 -11.83 12.20
C LYS A 45 3.02 -13.21 11.54
N THR A 46 4.16 -13.54 10.95
CA THR A 46 4.42 -14.83 10.27
C THR A 46 4.23 -16.01 11.24
N THR A 47 4.66 -15.87 12.50
CA THR A 47 4.42 -16.90 13.53
C THR A 47 2.93 -17.12 13.75
N THR A 48 2.13 -16.06 13.80
CA THR A 48 0.66 -16.17 13.97
C THR A 48 0.03 -16.88 12.77
N THR A 49 0.43 -16.51 11.54
CA THR A 49 -0.01 -17.17 10.30
C THR A 49 0.32 -18.65 10.29
N GLU A 50 1.55 -19.03 10.61
CA GLU A 50 2.01 -20.44 10.69
C GLU A 50 1.19 -21.25 11.70
N ARG A 51 0.83 -20.65 12.84
CA ARG A 51 -0.01 -21.30 13.85
C ARG A 51 -1.46 -21.49 13.36
N MET A 52 -2.02 -20.53 12.65
CA MET A 52 -3.35 -20.68 12.02
C MET A 52 -3.35 -21.84 11.02
N LEU A 53 -2.31 -21.96 10.18
CA LEU A 53 -2.15 -23.06 9.24
C LEU A 53 -2.01 -24.42 9.93
N TYR A 54 -1.27 -24.47 11.02
CA TYR A 54 -1.12 -25.69 11.82
C TYR A 54 -2.46 -26.15 12.40
N TYR A 55 -3.25 -25.24 13.00
CA TYR A 55 -4.56 -25.57 13.57
C TYR A 55 -5.59 -25.92 12.49
N ALA A 56 -5.48 -25.32 11.32
CA ALA A 56 -6.31 -25.68 10.16
C ALA A 56 -5.89 -27.02 9.52
N GLY A 57 -4.84 -27.67 10.00
CA GLY A 57 -4.35 -28.96 9.49
C GLY A 57 -3.67 -28.87 8.12
N LYS A 58 -3.26 -27.68 7.69
CA LYS A 58 -2.55 -27.46 6.41
C LYS A 58 -1.07 -27.82 6.52
N THR A 59 -0.46 -27.62 7.68
CA THR A 59 0.93 -27.99 7.96
C THR A 59 0.99 -29.09 9.03
N ARG A 60 1.97 -29.98 8.91
CA ARG A 60 2.20 -31.07 9.88
C ARG A 60 3.15 -30.65 10.99
N SER A 61 3.98 -29.66 10.77
CA SER A 61 4.97 -29.14 11.71
C SER A 61 4.71 -27.65 11.95
N LEU A 62 5.15 -27.19 13.10
CA LEU A 62 5.13 -25.78 13.44
C LEU A 62 6.29 -25.07 12.73
N GLY A 63 5.97 -24.17 11.80
CA GLY A 63 6.96 -23.30 11.17
C GLY A 63 7.54 -22.29 12.18
N GLU A 64 8.83 -22.11 12.18
CA GLU A 64 9.55 -21.13 13.02
C GLU A 64 10.41 -20.22 12.13
N VAL A 65 10.20 -18.92 12.21
CA VAL A 65 10.91 -17.89 11.41
C VAL A 65 12.43 -18.03 11.60
N HIS A 66 12.89 -18.17 12.85
CA HIS A 66 14.32 -18.31 13.17
C HIS A 66 14.99 -19.58 12.62
N ARG A 67 14.20 -20.59 12.27
CA ARG A 67 14.71 -21.83 11.65
C ARG A 67 14.57 -21.83 10.13
N GLY A 68 13.94 -20.81 9.56
CA GLY A 68 13.72 -20.67 8.12
C GLY A 68 12.86 -21.80 7.51
N ASN A 69 11.97 -22.41 8.31
CA ASN A 69 11.09 -23.51 7.88
C ASN A 69 9.61 -23.10 7.83
N THR A 70 9.34 -21.82 7.71
CA THR A 70 8.00 -21.25 7.49
C THR A 70 7.50 -21.59 6.09
N VAL A 71 6.19 -21.81 5.97
CA VAL A 71 5.53 -22.09 4.69
C VAL A 71 5.24 -20.77 3.95
N THR A 72 4.92 -19.72 4.70
CA THR A 72 4.55 -18.41 4.14
C THR A 72 5.74 -17.62 3.60
N ASP A 73 6.91 -17.72 4.23
CA ASP A 73 8.15 -17.11 3.75
C ASP A 73 8.87 -18.07 2.78
N TYR A 74 8.57 -17.97 1.50
CA TYR A 74 9.07 -18.93 0.50
C TYR A 74 10.36 -18.45 -0.19
N LEU A 75 10.69 -17.16 -0.17
CA LEU A 75 11.93 -16.64 -0.72
C LEU A 75 13.11 -16.95 0.21
N THR A 76 14.25 -17.29 -0.37
CA THR A 76 15.48 -17.54 0.39
C THR A 76 15.86 -16.37 1.28
N GLN A 77 15.69 -15.14 0.77
CA GLN A 77 16.00 -13.92 1.51
C GLN A 77 15.03 -13.66 2.67
N GLU A 78 13.76 -14.04 2.56
CA GLU A 78 12.80 -13.98 3.67
C GLU A 78 13.27 -14.88 4.82
N ARG A 79 13.66 -16.09 4.49
CA ARG A 79 14.15 -17.09 5.47
C ARG A 79 15.47 -16.68 6.12
N GLU A 80 16.42 -16.16 5.32
CA GLU A 80 17.73 -15.71 5.81
C GLU A 80 17.63 -14.47 6.70
N ARG A 81 16.76 -13.53 6.35
CA ARG A 81 16.60 -12.26 7.08
C ARG A 81 15.52 -12.31 8.14
N GLY A 82 14.64 -13.30 8.12
CA GLY A 82 13.52 -13.44 9.05
C GLY A 82 12.43 -12.37 8.85
N ILE A 83 12.29 -11.84 7.63
CA ILE A 83 11.27 -10.82 7.29
C ILE A 83 10.47 -11.27 6.09
N THR A 84 9.16 -11.04 6.08
CA THR A 84 8.30 -11.24 4.92
C THR A 84 8.53 -10.10 3.92
N ILE A 85 8.78 -10.43 2.67
CA ILE A 85 9.07 -9.52 1.56
C ILE A 85 7.87 -9.44 0.62
N CYS A 86 7.41 -10.60 0.13
CA CYS A 86 6.25 -10.70 -0.73
C CYS A 86 5.01 -11.11 0.05
N SER A 87 3.86 -10.58 -0.36
CA SER A 87 2.59 -11.01 0.22
C SER A 87 2.30 -12.44 -0.18
N SER A 88 1.99 -13.30 0.80
CA SER A 88 1.60 -14.68 0.54
C SER A 88 0.11 -14.89 0.82
N ALA A 89 -0.57 -15.61 -0.07
CA ALA A 89 -1.98 -15.96 0.08
C ALA A 89 -2.11 -17.43 0.47
N VAL A 90 -2.89 -17.69 1.51
CA VAL A 90 -3.14 -19.05 1.99
C VAL A 90 -4.62 -19.26 2.25
N THR A 91 -5.16 -20.36 1.74
CA THR A 91 -6.57 -20.72 1.93
C THR A 91 -6.71 -21.92 2.84
N PHE A 92 -7.55 -21.81 3.86
CA PHE A 92 -7.86 -22.90 4.78
C PHE A 92 -9.32 -22.84 5.26
N ALA A 93 -9.77 -23.93 5.90
CA ALA A 93 -11.09 -23.98 6.50
C ALA A 93 -10.99 -23.97 8.04
N TRP A 94 -11.92 -23.23 8.69
CA TRP A 94 -12.04 -23.20 10.14
C TRP A 94 -13.51 -23.09 10.55
N ASN A 95 -13.98 -24.03 11.37
CA ASN A 95 -15.37 -24.10 11.86
C ASN A 95 -16.42 -23.94 10.73
N GLY A 96 -16.23 -24.66 9.61
CA GLY A 96 -17.14 -24.62 8.47
C GLY A 96 -17.05 -23.38 7.58
N LYS A 97 -16.21 -22.41 7.91
CA LYS A 97 -15.94 -21.22 7.09
C LYS A 97 -14.62 -21.39 6.33
N ARG A 98 -14.56 -20.79 5.15
CA ARG A 98 -13.35 -20.69 4.33
C ARG A 98 -12.65 -19.39 4.60
N ILE A 99 -11.39 -19.44 5.00
CA ILE A 99 -10.57 -18.27 5.28
C ILE A 99 -9.49 -18.17 4.21
N ASN A 100 -9.45 -17.07 3.49
CA ASN A 100 -8.36 -16.66 2.63
C ASN A 100 -7.54 -15.63 3.40
N LEU A 101 -6.35 -16.03 3.81
CA LEU A 101 -5.44 -15.21 4.60
C LEU A 101 -4.34 -14.66 3.70
N LEU A 102 -4.16 -13.34 3.72
CA LEU A 102 -3.03 -12.66 3.09
C LEU A 102 -2.03 -12.24 4.16
N ASP A 103 -0.86 -12.85 4.14
CA ASP A 103 0.26 -12.44 4.98
C ASP A 103 1.02 -11.32 4.27
N THR A 104 1.06 -10.12 4.86
CA THR A 104 1.63 -8.93 4.23
C THR A 104 3.05 -8.67 4.73
N PRO A 105 3.91 -8.00 3.94
CA PRO A 105 5.22 -7.57 4.42
C PRO A 105 5.11 -6.65 5.64
N GLY A 106 6.12 -6.73 6.51
CA GLY A 106 6.24 -5.79 7.64
C GLY A 106 7.28 -4.70 7.42
N HIS A 107 8.05 -4.71 6.31
CA HIS A 107 9.12 -3.76 6.06
C HIS A 107 8.64 -2.57 5.22
N ILE A 108 9.20 -1.38 5.48
CA ILE A 108 8.77 -0.12 4.86
C ILE A 108 9.00 -0.06 3.35
N ASP A 109 10.05 -0.72 2.85
CA ASP A 109 10.37 -0.77 1.41
C ASP A 109 9.28 -1.48 0.60
N PHE A 110 8.42 -2.28 1.27
CA PHE A 110 7.34 -3.05 0.68
C PHE A 110 5.95 -2.50 1.01
N THR A 111 5.86 -1.21 1.31
CA THR A 111 4.58 -0.53 1.60
C THR A 111 3.57 -0.71 0.44
N MET A 112 4.04 -0.80 -0.80
CA MET A 112 3.21 -1.05 -1.98
C MET A 112 2.58 -2.45 -1.99
N GLU A 113 3.32 -3.46 -1.55
CA GLU A 113 2.81 -4.83 -1.39
C GLU A 113 1.69 -4.90 -0.35
N VAL A 114 1.86 -4.15 0.77
CA VAL A 114 0.81 -4.00 1.79
C VAL A 114 -0.42 -3.34 1.18
N GLU A 115 -0.25 -2.22 0.49
CA GLU A 115 -1.34 -1.48 -0.14
C GLU A 115 -2.12 -2.35 -1.14
N GLN A 116 -1.43 -3.10 -2.00
CA GLN A 116 -2.04 -4.03 -2.95
C GLN A 116 -2.84 -5.14 -2.25
N SER A 117 -2.29 -5.68 -1.16
CA SER A 117 -2.96 -6.72 -0.38
C SER A 117 -4.24 -6.22 0.28
N LEU A 118 -4.28 -4.95 0.73
CA LEU A 118 -5.45 -4.36 1.37
C LEU A 118 -6.64 -4.20 0.43
N TYR A 119 -6.42 -4.12 -0.89
CA TYR A 119 -7.51 -4.14 -1.88
C TYR A 119 -8.22 -5.50 -1.96
N ALA A 120 -7.51 -6.59 -1.66
CA ALA A 120 -8.01 -7.96 -1.81
C ALA A 120 -8.70 -8.51 -0.57
N VAL A 121 -8.65 -7.80 0.58
CA VAL A 121 -9.20 -8.27 1.85
C VAL A 121 -10.43 -7.51 2.30
N ASP A 122 -11.28 -8.18 3.08
CA ASP A 122 -12.52 -7.62 3.62
C ASP A 122 -12.39 -7.18 5.09
N GLY A 123 -11.36 -7.64 5.77
CA GLY A 123 -11.01 -7.26 7.14
C GLY A 123 -9.57 -7.59 7.47
N VAL A 124 -9.05 -7.07 8.57
CA VAL A 124 -7.65 -7.27 8.95
C VAL A 124 -7.50 -7.65 10.42
N ILE A 125 -6.43 -8.40 10.70
CA ILE A 125 -5.94 -8.67 12.04
C ILE A 125 -4.68 -7.82 12.24
N VAL A 126 -4.68 -6.95 13.23
CA VAL A 126 -3.51 -6.17 13.63
C VAL A 126 -2.83 -6.88 14.80
N VAL A 127 -1.63 -7.37 14.59
CA VAL A 127 -0.85 -8.05 15.63
C VAL A 127 0.04 -7.03 16.34
N LEU A 128 -0.11 -6.92 17.65
CA LEU A 128 0.71 -6.07 18.52
C LEU A 128 1.64 -6.92 19.37
N ASP A 129 2.83 -6.39 19.62
CA ASP A 129 3.72 -6.96 20.63
C ASP A 129 3.29 -6.47 22.02
N GLY A 130 2.95 -7.39 22.92
CA GLY A 130 2.54 -7.07 24.30
C GLY A 130 3.59 -6.32 25.12
N THR A 131 4.85 -6.36 24.72
CA THR A 131 5.95 -5.65 25.38
C THR A 131 6.16 -4.24 24.82
N ALA A 132 6.04 -4.08 23.49
CA ALA A 132 6.28 -2.82 22.79
C ALA A 132 5.02 -1.94 22.72
N GLY A 133 3.83 -2.54 22.57
CA GLY A 133 2.59 -1.82 22.34
C GLY A 133 2.45 -1.34 20.90
N VAL A 134 1.87 -0.15 20.71
CA VAL A 134 1.73 0.50 19.39
C VAL A 134 3.01 1.23 19.04
N GLU A 135 3.67 0.77 17.98
CA GLU A 135 4.87 1.38 17.39
C GLU A 135 4.54 2.26 16.18
N ALA A 136 5.53 3.03 15.70
CA ALA A 136 5.32 3.95 14.58
C ALA A 136 4.85 3.22 13.31
N GLN A 137 5.39 2.04 13.02
CA GLN A 137 4.95 1.25 11.88
C GLN A 137 3.51 0.72 12.03
N THR A 138 3.09 0.42 13.27
CA THR A 138 1.67 0.08 13.54
C THR A 138 0.75 1.25 13.15
N VAL A 139 1.16 2.49 13.41
CA VAL A 139 0.40 3.68 13.01
C VAL A 139 0.27 3.76 11.49
N THR A 140 1.36 3.47 10.76
CA THR A 140 1.35 3.49 9.28
C THR A 140 0.37 2.47 8.72
N VAL A 141 0.49 1.19 9.11
CA VAL A 141 -0.41 0.13 8.60
C VAL A 141 -1.86 0.32 9.08
N TRP A 142 -2.05 0.93 10.25
CA TRP A 142 -3.37 1.31 10.73
C TRP A 142 -4.01 2.38 9.85
N THR A 143 -3.26 3.43 9.50
CA THR A 143 -3.71 4.51 8.61
C THR A 143 -4.04 3.97 7.21
N GLN A 144 -3.24 3.02 6.69
CA GLN A 144 -3.56 2.34 5.44
C GLN A 144 -4.89 1.58 5.54
N ALA A 145 -5.10 0.83 6.62
CA ALA A 145 -6.37 0.14 6.86
C ALA A 145 -7.56 1.12 6.99
N ASP A 146 -7.34 2.33 7.57
CA ASP A 146 -8.35 3.40 7.62
C ASP A 146 -8.69 3.94 6.23
N ASN A 147 -7.68 4.19 5.39
CA ASN A 147 -7.87 4.64 4.00
C ASN A 147 -8.73 3.65 3.21
N HIS A 148 -8.51 2.36 3.42
CA HIS A 148 -9.30 1.28 2.81
C HIS A 148 -10.59 0.97 3.57
N ARG A 149 -10.87 1.65 4.69
CA ARG A 149 -12.05 1.43 5.54
C ARG A 149 -12.22 -0.04 5.94
N LEU A 150 -11.14 -0.69 6.35
CA LEU A 150 -11.14 -2.10 6.71
C LEU A 150 -11.55 -2.30 8.17
N PRO A 151 -12.59 -3.10 8.45
CA PRO A 151 -12.87 -3.62 9.78
C PRO A 151 -11.67 -4.41 10.31
N ARG A 152 -11.41 -4.31 11.61
CA ARG A 152 -10.18 -4.87 12.19
C ARG A 152 -10.39 -5.54 13.54
N LEU A 153 -9.55 -6.53 13.80
CA LEU A 153 -9.34 -7.14 15.09
C LEU A 153 -7.92 -6.82 15.57
N VAL A 154 -7.71 -6.70 16.85
CA VAL A 154 -6.37 -6.60 17.44
C VAL A 154 -6.05 -7.89 18.18
N PHE A 155 -4.86 -8.44 17.92
CA PHE A 155 -4.29 -9.55 18.64
C PHE A 155 -3.03 -9.10 19.38
N VAL A 156 -3.09 -9.00 20.71
CA VAL A 156 -1.94 -8.69 21.54
C VAL A 156 -1.16 -9.97 21.75
N ASN A 157 -0.05 -10.10 21.06
CA ASN A 157 0.84 -11.26 21.01
C ASN A 157 1.95 -11.16 22.07
N LYS A 158 2.70 -12.23 22.27
CA LYS A 158 3.84 -12.35 23.19
C LYS A 158 3.48 -12.10 24.65
N MET A 159 2.25 -12.37 25.04
CA MET A 159 1.79 -12.22 26.42
C MET A 159 2.38 -13.25 27.40
N ASP A 160 3.18 -14.20 26.91
CA ASP A 160 3.98 -15.13 27.71
C ASP A 160 5.26 -14.52 28.28
N ARG A 161 5.64 -13.31 27.82
CA ARG A 161 6.83 -12.61 28.31
C ARG A 161 6.53 -11.88 29.62
N SER A 162 7.49 -11.85 30.51
CA SER A 162 7.36 -11.19 31.81
C SER A 162 7.25 -9.68 31.76
N ASP A 163 7.73 -9.08 30.68
CA ASP A 163 7.69 -7.63 30.37
C ASP A 163 6.46 -7.22 29.55
N ALA A 164 5.56 -8.14 29.22
CA ALA A 164 4.31 -7.84 28.51
C ALA A 164 3.27 -7.20 29.43
N ILE A 165 2.70 -6.07 28.99
CA ILE A 165 1.69 -5.31 29.73
C ILE A 165 0.48 -5.08 28.83
N PHE A 166 -0.61 -5.82 29.08
CA PHE A 166 -1.84 -5.74 28.30
C PHE A 166 -2.48 -4.34 28.32
N ASP A 167 -2.63 -3.76 29.52
CA ASP A 167 -3.28 -2.45 29.70
C ASP A 167 -2.54 -1.34 28.94
N LYS A 168 -1.20 -1.37 28.89
CA LYS A 168 -0.41 -0.45 28.08
C LYS A 168 -0.78 -0.53 26.59
N CYS A 169 -1.02 -1.74 26.07
CA CYS A 169 -1.43 -1.89 24.67
C CYS A 169 -2.82 -1.28 24.42
N ILE A 170 -3.74 -1.43 25.39
CA ILE A 170 -5.09 -0.84 25.30
C ILE A 170 -5.03 0.69 25.35
N ASP A 171 -4.23 1.25 26.25
CA ASP A 171 -4.05 2.69 26.36
C ASP A 171 -3.36 3.27 25.13
N ASP A 172 -2.38 2.56 24.58
CA ASP A 172 -1.72 2.90 23.33
C ASP A 172 -2.68 2.94 22.14
N LEU A 173 -3.59 1.96 22.04
CA LEU A 173 -4.63 1.94 21.00
C LEU A 173 -5.53 3.18 21.08
N LYS A 174 -5.93 3.59 22.28
CA LYS A 174 -6.75 4.78 22.50
C LYS A 174 -5.97 6.06 22.19
N ALA A 175 -4.77 6.19 22.76
CA ALA A 175 -4.01 7.44 22.73
C ALA A 175 -3.32 7.72 21.38
N LYS A 176 -2.86 6.66 20.68
CA LYS A 176 -2.05 6.81 19.46
C LYS A 176 -2.82 6.58 18.17
N LEU A 177 -3.93 5.83 18.22
CA LEU A 177 -4.70 5.43 17.04
C LEU A 177 -6.15 5.93 17.09
N ASP A 178 -6.53 6.66 18.14
CA ASP A 178 -7.92 7.11 18.38
C ASP A 178 -8.96 5.97 18.25
N ALA A 179 -8.54 4.76 18.58
CA ALA A 179 -9.35 3.56 18.49
C ALA A 179 -10.24 3.41 19.72
N LYS A 180 -11.38 2.72 19.56
CA LYS A 180 -12.24 2.29 20.66
C LYS A 180 -12.08 0.77 20.88
N PRO A 181 -11.04 0.33 21.62
CA PRO A 181 -10.81 -1.08 21.87
C PRO A 181 -11.86 -1.66 22.80
N ILE A 182 -12.43 -2.80 22.42
CA ILE A 182 -13.32 -3.61 23.22
C ILE A 182 -12.58 -4.89 23.60
N CYS A 183 -12.22 -5.01 24.87
CA CYS A 183 -11.51 -6.19 25.37
C CYS A 183 -12.46 -7.37 25.49
N THR A 184 -12.43 -8.29 24.52
CA THR A 184 -13.20 -9.56 24.59
C THR A 184 -12.53 -10.59 25.44
N GLN A 185 -11.22 -10.41 25.72
CA GLN A 185 -10.40 -11.29 26.54
C GLN A 185 -9.52 -10.48 27.48
N LEU A 186 -9.19 -11.08 28.63
CA LEU A 186 -8.28 -10.51 29.62
C LEU A 186 -7.24 -11.57 30.03
N PRO A 187 -6.02 -11.17 30.43
CA PRO A 187 -5.03 -12.12 30.93
C PRO A 187 -5.49 -12.73 32.26
N ALA A 188 -5.48 -14.06 32.34
CA ALA A 188 -5.80 -14.77 33.57
C ALA A 188 -4.58 -14.83 34.51
N LYS A 189 -4.83 -14.71 35.80
CA LYS A 189 -3.77 -14.92 36.82
C LYS A 189 -3.30 -16.37 36.82
N ASN A 190 -2.00 -16.58 36.64
CA ASN A 190 -1.41 -17.90 36.54
C ASN A 190 -1.30 -18.55 37.93
N VAL A 191 -1.86 -19.75 38.09
CA VAL A 191 -1.63 -20.60 39.26
C VAL A 191 -0.27 -21.31 39.15
N ASP A 192 0.15 -21.64 37.89
CA ASP A 192 1.38 -22.44 37.63
C ASP A 192 2.41 -21.70 36.74
N GLY A 193 2.40 -20.38 36.71
CA GLY A 193 3.31 -19.61 35.86
C GLY A 193 2.99 -19.65 34.33
N GLN A 194 1.83 -20.20 33.96
CA GLN A 194 1.36 -20.25 32.57
C GLN A 194 0.36 -19.14 32.29
N LEU A 195 0.37 -18.64 31.03
CA LEU A 195 -0.62 -17.68 30.55
C LEU A 195 -1.98 -18.37 30.40
N GLY A 196 -2.98 -17.93 31.17
CA GLY A 196 -4.39 -18.23 30.97
C GLY A 196 -5.12 -17.02 30.33
N ILE A 197 -6.31 -17.24 29.82
CA ILE A 197 -7.14 -16.19 29.20
C ILE A 197 -8.54 -16.26 29.81
N TYR A 198 -9.04 -15.12 30.30
CA TYR A 198 -10.45 -14.96 30.63
C TYR A 198 -11.22 -14.51 29.40
N ASP A 199 -12.29 -15.21 29.05
CA ASP A 199 -13.28 -14.77 28.07
C ASP A 199 -14.34 -13.91 28.76
N VAL A 200 -14.39 -12.62 28.43
CA VAL A 200 -15.28 -11.65 29.08
C VAL A 200 -16.74 -11.88 28.69
N ILE A 201 -17.00 -12.44 27.50
CA ILE A 201 -18.37 -12.66 27.01
C ILE A 201 -18.99 -13.89 27.67
N THR A 202 -18.24 -15.02 27.73
CA THR A 202 -18.73 -16.28 28.26
C THR A 202 -18.52 -16.43 29.78
N LEU A 203 -17.68 -15.57 30.37
CA LEU A 203 -17.26 -15.62 31.79
C LEU A 203 -16.55 -16.94 32.14
N GLU A 204 -15.69 -17.40 31.24
CA GLU A 204 -14.96 -18.64 31.37
C GLU A 204 -13.46 -18.39 31.37
N GLN A 205 -12.69 -19.29 31.97
CA GLN A 205 -11.23 -19.31 31.88
C GLN A 205 -10.78 -20.35 30.89
N LEU A 206 -9.93 -19.93 29.96
CA LEU A 206 -9.29 -20.78 28.97
C LEU A 206 -7.85 -21.06 29.37
N THR A 207 -7.48 -22.34 29.39
CA THR A 207 -6.11 -22.78 29.73
C THR A 207 -5.60 -23.78 28.71
N TRP A 208 -4.37 -23.57 28.25
CA TRP A 208 -3.71 -24.42 27.25
C TRP A 208 -2.78 -25.42 27.94
N GLN A 209 -2.82 -26.67 27.50
CA GLN A 209 -1.96 -27.71 28.07
C GLN A 209 -0.59 -27.71 27.39
N GLN A 210 0.49 -27.77 28.19
CA GLN A 210 1.85 -27.81 27.64
C GLN A 210 2.19 -29.15 26.95
N ASN A 211 1.56 -30.24 27.40
CA ASN A 211 1.86 -31.59 26.95
C ASN A 211 1.52 -31.86 25.48
N ASP A 212 0.63 -31.07 24.90
CA ASP A 212 0.20 -31.17 23.49
C ASP A 212 0.63 -29.98 22.62
N PHE A 213 1.59 -29.19 23.09
CA PHE A 213 2.07 -27.97 22.42
C PHE A 213 0.96 -26.95 22.18
N GLY A 214 -0.04 -26.83 23.05
CA GLY A 214 -1.16 -25.92 22.94
C GLY A 214 -2.20 -26.31 21.88
N ARG A 215 -2.20 -27.58 21.44
CA ARG A 215 -3.13 -28.07 20.42
C ARG A 215 -4.57 -28.03 20.90
N THR A 216 -4.78 -28.34 22.17
CA THR A 216 -6.08 -28.29 22.84
C THR A 216 -6.05 -27.30 24.00
N TYR A 217 -7.20 -26.72 24.28
CA TYR A 217 -7.40 -25.91 25.48
C TYR A 217 -8.60 -26.43 26.25
N SER A 218 -8.57 -26.27 27.56
CA SER A 218 -9.67 -26.58 28.47
C SER A 218 -10.43 -25.31 28.84
N ILE A 219 -11.72 -25.46 28.96
CA ILE A 219 -12.62 -24.40 29.41
C ILE A 219 -12.96 -24.69 30.86
N ASN A 220 -12.52 -23.82 31.76
CA ASN A 220 -12.73 -23.97 33.18
C ASN A 220 -13.75 -22.95 33.66
N LYS A 221 -14.72 -23.39 34.44
CA LYS A 221 -15.60 -22.49 35.18
C LYS A 221 -14.82 -21.86 36.32
N LEU A 222 -15.00 -20.58 36.53
CA LEU A 222 -14.38 -19.84 37.61
C LEU A 222 -14.97 -20.31 38.95
N GLU A 223 -14.10 -20.62 39.90
CA GLU A 223 -14.49 -21.05 41.26
C GLU A 223 -14.40 -19.91 42.26
N SER A 224 -13.49 -18.96 42.03
CA SER A 224 -13.28 -17.81 42.92
C SER A 224 -14.38 -16.77 42.76
N SER A 225 -15.08 -16.46 43.84
CA SER A 225 -16.15 -15.43 43.84
C SER A 225 -15.62 -14.02 43.53
N SER A 226 -14.35 -13.73 43.83
CA SER A 226 -13.71 -12.45 43.53
C SER A 226 -13.40 -12.30 42.05
N GLU A 227 -12.91 -13.35 41.39
CA GLU A 227 -12.61 -13.35 39.96
C GLU A 227 -13.87 -13.29 39.12
N ILE A 228 -14.91 -14.02 39.50
CA ILE A 228 -16.23 -13.95 38.84
C ILE A 228 -16.80 -12.52 38.93
N ARG A 229 -16.65 -11.86 40.06
CA ARG A 229 -17.14 -10.50 40.24
C ARG A 229 -16.39 -9.52 39.37
N GLU A 230 -15.06 -9.57 39.37
CA GLU A 230 -14.21 -8.72 38.53
C GLU A 230 -14.54 -8.91 37.03
N LEU A 231 -14.69 -10.16 36.59
CA LEU A 231 -14.99 -10.46 35.20
C LEU A 231 -16.41 -10.02 34.81
N ARG A 232 -17.37 -10.11 35.71
CA ARG A 232 -18.73 -9.57 35.49
C ARG A 232 -18.74 -8.04 35.37
N GLU A 233 -17.95 -7.35 36.20
CA GLU A 233 -17.78 -5.91 36.09
C GLU A 233 -17.23 -5.54 34.70
N LYS A 234 -16.22 -6.25 34.22
CA LYS A 234 -15.65 -6.06 32.88
C LYS A 234 -16.63 -6.41 31.74
N ARG A 235 -17.46 -7.43 31.91
CA ARG A 235 -18.56 -7.73 30.97
C ARG A 235 -19.59 -6.63 30.94
N ASN A 236 -19.95 -6.08 32.07
CA ASN A 236 -20.90 -4.95 32.15
C ASN A 236 -20.31 -3.69 31.50
N GLU A 237 -19.02 -3.38 31.70
CA GLU A 237 -18.33 -2.30 31.01
C GLU A 237 -18.34 -2.51 29.48
N LEU A 238 -18.13 -3.75 29.02
CA LEU A 238 -18.19 -4.11 27.60
C LEU A 238 -19.59 -3.87 27.02
N ILE A 239 -20.64 -4.32 27.71
CA ILE A 239 -22.03 -4.14 27.27
C ILE A 239 -22.38 -2.65 27.23
N ASP A 240 -21.99 -1.87 28.24
CA ASP A 240 -22.21 -0.42 28.29
C ASP A 240 -21.54 0.29 27.11
N GLN A 241 -20.27 -0.01 26.86
CA GLN A 241 -19.54 0.56 25.70
C GLN A 241 -20.18 0.19 24.35
N LEU A 242 -20.66 -1.05 24.20
CA LEU A 242 -21.35 -1.50 22.99
C LEU A 242 -22.72 -0.87 22.84
N SER A 243 -23.49 -0.72 23.91
CA SER A 243 -24.81 -0.08 23.86
C SER A 243 -24.74 1.38 23.44
N GLY A 244 -23.61 2.05 23.70
CA GLY A 244 -23.34 3.40 23.20
C GLY A 244 -23.12 3.52 21.69
N VAL A 245 -22.99 2.40 20.96
CA VAL A 245 -22.70 2.37 19.51
C VAL A 245 -23.61 1.46 18.69
N ASP A 246 -24.40 0.60 19.33
CA ASP A 246 -25.32 -0.35 18.70
C ASP A 246 -26.75 -0.19 19.26
N ASP A 247 -27.66 0.30 18.44
CA ASP A 247 -29.03 0.66 18.83
C ASP A 247 -29.85 -0.56 19.26
N GLU A 248 -29.68 -1.73 18.64
CA GLU A 248 -30.42 -2.96 18.99
C GLU A 248 -30.05 -3.46 20.39
N LEU A 249 -28.73 -3.41 20.72
CA LEU A 249 -28.27 -3.77 22.06
C LEU A 249 -28.74 -2.75 23.08
N ALA A 250 -28.71 -1.46 22.77
CA ALA A 250 -29.16 -0.39 23.64
C ALA A 250 -30.67 -0.56 24.00
N GLU A 251 -31.50 -0.90 23.02
CA GLU A 251 -32.93 -1.15 23.24
C GLU A 251 -33.17 -2.31 24.21
N VAL A 252 -32.42 -3.41 24.07
CA VAL A 252 -32.52 -4.56 24.99
C VAL A 252 -32.02 -4.20 26.39
N VAL A 253 -30.92 -3.47 26.52
CA VAL A 253 -30.40 -3.04 27.85
C VAL A 253 -31.41 -2.11 28.53
N ILE A 254 -32.00 -1.16 27.82
CA ILE A 254 -33.02 -0.24 28.37
C ILE A 254 -34.29 -1.00 28.78
N SER A 255 -34.77 -1.93 27.94
CA SER A 255 -35.98 -2.68 28.20
C SER A 255 -35.85 -3.68 29.35
N THR A 256 -34.65 -4.25 29.55
CA THR A 256 -34.41 -5.25 30.62
C THR A 256 -33.92 -4.64 31.92
N GLU A 257 -33.48 -3.38 31.90
CA GLU A 257 -32.86 -2.65 33.03
C GLU A 257 -31.73 -3.43 33.73
N SER A 258 -31.10 -4.36 33.00
CA SER A 258 -30.05 -5.24 33.56
C SER A 258 -29.09 -5.79 32.51
N PHE A 259 -27.82 -5.64 32.73
CA PHE A 259 -26.76 -6.22 31.88
C PHE A 259 -26.68 -7.76 31.98
N ASP A 260 -27.07 -8.34 33.11
CA ASP A 260 -27.02 -9.80 33.33
C ASP A 260 -28.02 -10.58 32.45
N LYS A 261 -29.06 -9.93 31.96
CA LYS A 261 -30.05 -10.54 31.07
C LYS A 261 -29.70 -10.53 29.61
N VAL A 262 -28.62 -9.85 29.23
CA VAL A 262 -28.14 -9.79 27.83
C VAL A 262 -27.49 -11.12 27.48
N SER A 263 -27.98 -11.78 26.40
CA SER A 263 -27.42 -13.05 25.96
C SER A 263 -26.04 -12.89 25.27
N ASN A 264 -25.22 -13.92 25.33
CA ASN A 264 -23.90 -13.91 24.70
C ASN A 264 -24.01 -13.75 23.19
N GLU A 265 -25.05 -14.35 22.56
CA GLU A 265 -25.30 -14.24 21.11
C GLU A 265 -25.58 -12.79 20.69
N LEU A 266 -26.35 -12.05 21.50
CA LEU A 266 -26.66 -10.65 21.21
C LEU A 266 -25.40 -9.78 21.34
N ILE A 267 -24.55 -10.03 22.34
CA ILE A 267 -23.26 -9.32 22.50
C ILE A 267 -22.39 -9.57 21.27
N VAL A 268 -22.27 -10.83 20.82
CA VAL A 268 -21.48 -11.18 19.63
C VAL A 268 -22.01 -10.51 18.37
N GLN A 269 -23.35 -10.46 18.20
CA GLN A 269 -23.99 -9.79 17.05
C GLN A 269 -23.77 -8.28 17.09
N ALA A 270 -23.94 -7.63 18.23
CA ALA A 270 -23.71 -6.21 18.42
C ALA A 270 -22.22 -5.86 18.15
N LEU A 271 -21.29 -6.66 18.70
CA LEU A 271 -19.87 -6.49 18.46
C LEU A 271 -19.52 -6.63 16.99
N ARG A 272 -20.10 -7.62 16.27
CA ARG A 272 -19.94 -7.77 14.83
C ARG A 272 -20.43 -6.53 14.08
N ARG A 273 -21.65 -6.06 14.33
CA ARG A 273 -22.20 -4.87 13.66
C ARG A 273 -21.32 -3.65 13.89
N ALA A 274 -20.92 -3.40 15.13
CA ALA A 274 -20.08 -2.27 15.51
C ALA A 274 -18.67 -2.36 14.90
N THR A 275 -18.09 -3.58 14.79
CA THR A 275 -16.79 -3.83 14.13
C THR A 275 -16.90 -3.61 12.63
N CYS A 276 -17.92 -4.16 11.95
CA CYS A 276 -18.13 -3.95 10.52
C CYS A 276 -18.37 -2.48 10.16
N GLN A 277 -18.96 -1.71 11.08
CA GLN A 277 -19.12 -0.26 10.96
C GLN A 277 -17.87 0.54 11.37
N GLN A 278 -16.78 -0.13 11.81
CA GLN A 278 -15.54 0.48 12.29
C GLN A 278 -15.73 1.43 13.49
N LYS A 279 -16.77 1.23 14.27
CA LYS A 279 -17.03 2.02 15.47
C LYS A 279 -16.22 1.52 16.68
N VAL A 280 -15.90 0.23 16.69
CA VAL A 280 -15.13 -0.43 17.76
C VAL A 280 -14.12 -1.41 17.18
N VAL A 281 -13.14 -1.80 17.99
CA VAL A 281 -12.09 -2.76 17.63
C VAL A 281 -12.03 -3.84 18.71
N PRO A 282 -12.46 -5.07 18.41
CA PRO A 282 -12.30 -6.20 19.32
C PRO A 282 -10.82 -6.51 19.59
N VAL A 283 -10.49 -6.69 20.86
CA VAL A 283 -9.11 -7.02 21.27
C VAL A 283 -9.07 -8.40 21.89
N LEU A 284 -8.14 -9.21 21.38
CA LEU A 284 -7.80 -10.55 21.86
C LEU A 284 -6.34 -10.56 22.31
N LEU A 285 -5.97 -11.58 23.07
CA LEU A 285 -4.60 -11.73 23.55
C LEU A 285 -4.11 -13.17 23.49
N GLY A 286 -2.79 -13.34 23.50
CA GLY A 286 -2.20 -14.66 23.51
C GLY A 286 -0.68 -14.67 23.30
N SER A 287 -0.18 -15.83 22.93
CA SER A 287 1.20 -16.04 22.52
C SER A 287 1.27 -16.99 21.33
N ALA A 288 1.58 -16.49 20.17
CA ALA A 288 1.75 -17.31 18.98
C ALA A 288 2.90 -18.31 19.14
N TYR A 289 3.99 -17.91 19.80
CA TYR A 289 5.12 -18.78 20.07
C TYR A 289 4.75 -19.98 20.97
N LYS A 290 3.93 -19.75 22.00
CA LYS A 290 3.44 -20.78 22.91
C LYS A 290 2.15 -21.47 22.45
N ASN A 291 1.63 -21.10 21.27
CA ASN A 291 0.37 -21.61 20.71
C ASN A 291 -0.88 -21.27 21.56
N ILE A 292 -0.87 -20.17 22.31
CA ILE A 292 -1.94 -19.75 23.20
C ILE A 292 -2.80 -18.69 22.50
N GLY A 293 -4.12 -18.88 22.48
CA GLY A 293 -5.09 -17.89 22.00
C GLY A 293 -5.39 -17.92 20.50
N ILE A 294 -4.60 -18.60 19.66
CA ILE A 294 -4.72 -18.57 18.19
C ILE A 294 -6.08 -19.10 17.71
N GLN A 295 -6.58 -20.21 18.28
CA GLN A 295 -7.91 -20.76 17.92
C GLN A 295 -9.00 -19.72 18.16
N ARG A 296 -8.90 -18.94 19.23
CA ARG A 296 -9.86 -17.87 19.56
C ARG A 296 -9.78 -16.68 18.60
N VAL A 297 -8.58 -16.38 18.08
CA VAL A 297 -8.43 -15.39 17.00
C VAL A 297 -9.14 -15.87 15.73
N MET A 298 -9.00 -17.14 15.35
CA MET A 298 -9.68 -17.72 14.19
C MET A 298 -11.22 -17.74 14.39
N ASP A 299 -11.69 -18.02 15.61
CA ASP A 299 -13.12 -17.92 15.96
C ASP A 299 -13.62 -16.48 15.86
N ALA A 300 -12.84 -15.51 16.33
CA ALA A 300 -13.16 -14.08 16.26
C ALA A 300 -13.22 -13.54 14.82
N VAL A 301 -12.34 -14.03 13.93
CA VAL A 301 -12.42 -13.74 12.48
C VAL A 301 -13.79 -14.16 11.94
N ASN A 302 -14.22 -15.37 12.25
CA ASN A 302 -15.52 -15.87 11.80
C ASN A 302 -16.71 -15.10 12.41
N ALA A 303 -16.58 -14.69 13.68
CA ALA A 303 -17.64 -14.03 14.43
C ALA A 303 -17.77 -12.54 14.10
N TYR A 304 -16.67 -11.80 13.99
CA TYR A 304 -16.68 -10.33 13.98
C TYR A 304 -16.35 -9.70 12.63
N LEU A 305 -15.54 -10.36 11.76
CA LEU A 305 -15.19 -9.77 10.47
C LEU A 305 -16.28 -10.01 9.40
N PRO A 306 -16.43 -9.08 8.44
CA PRO A 306 -17.45 -9.18 7.41
C PRO A 306 -17.16 -10.28 6.40
N THR A 307 -18.20 -10.68 5.69
CA THR A 307 -18.10 -11.46 4.46
C THR A 307 -17.84 -10.53 3.27
N PRO A 308 -17.37 -11.07 2.12
CA PRO A 308 -17.26 -10.28 0.89
C PRO A 308 -18.58 -9.61 0.48
N ASN A 309 -19.71 -10.24 0.77
CA ASN A 309 -21.05 -9.69 0.50
C ASN A 309 -21.36 -8.43 1.29
N GLU A 310 -21.04 -8.43 2.59
CA GLU A 310 -21.32 -7.31 3.48
C GLU A 310 -20.43 -6.11 3.14
N ARG A 311 -19.19 -6.36 2.69
CA ARG A 311 -18.25 -5.31 2.35
C ARG A 311 -18.53 -4.70 0.98
N ASN A 312 -18.81 -5.53 -0.03
CA ASN A 312 -18.91 -5.11 -1.43
C ASN A 312 -20.29 -4.53 -1.81
N GLN A 313 -21.07 -4.01 -0.86
CA GLN A 313 -22.33 -3.34 -1.17
C GLN A 313 -22.14 -2.12 -2.10
N ILE A 314 -20.95 -1.52 -2.12
CA ILE A 314 -20.60 -0.41 -3.01
C ILE A 314 -20.26 -0.91 -4.42
N TYR A 315 -19.66 -2.11 -4.53
CA TYR A 315 -19.23 -2.70 -5.79
C TYR A 315 -20.15 -3.85 -6.23
N ASN A 316 -21.43 -3.54 -6.45
CA ASN A 316 -22.42 -4.51 -6.96
C ASN A 316 -22.07 -5.18 -8.31
N CYS A 317 -20.84 -4.98 -8.80
CA CYS A 317 -20.34 -5.42 -10.09
C CYS A 317 -19.62 -6.77 -10.04
N PHE A 318 -19.16 -7.22 -8.87
CA PHE A 318 -18.37 -8.44 -8.73
C PHE A 318 -19.30 -9.61 -8.40
N GLY A 319 -19.70 -10.32 -9.43
CA GLY A 319 -20.54 -11.50 -9.26
C GLY A 319 -20.25 -12.51 -10.34
N GLY A 320 -20.50 -13.78 -10.04
CA GLY A 320 -20.37 -14.85 -11.00
C GLY A 320 -19.38 -15.95 -10.58
N GLU A 321 -18.95 -16.71 -11.55
CA GLU A 321 -18.03 -17.82 -11.38
C GLU A 321 -16.93 -17.70 -12.43
N LEU A 322 -15.67 -17.77 -12.02
CA LEU A 322 -14.52 -17.79 -12.90
C LEU A 322 -14.21 -19.25 -13.27
N LYS A 323 -14.15 -19.54 -14.58
CA LYS A 323 -13.94 -20.90 -15.09
C LYS A 323 -12.67 -21.00 -15.92
N ARG A 324 -12.04 -22.17 -15.86
CA ARG A 324 -10.96 -22.52 -16.78
C ARG A 324 -11.41 -22.39 -18.23
N GLY A 325 -10.56 -21.82 -19.10
CA GLY A 325 -10.87 -21.57 -20.50
C GLY A 325 -11.74 -20.33 -20.77
N MET A 326 -12.13 -19.59 -19.72
CA MET A 326 -12.96 -18.40 -19.87
C MET A 326 -12.18 -17.27 -20.54
N ARG A 327 -12.80 -16.61 -21.52
CA ARG A 327 -12.28 -15.41 -22.13
C ARG A 327 -12.67 -14.21 -21.26
N VAL A 328 -11.69 -13.40 -20.89
CA VAL A 328 -11.86 -12.20 -20.10
C VAL A 328 -11.35 -10.99 -20.88
N LEU A 329 -11.90 -9.84 -20.58
CA LEU A 329 -11.54 -8.55 -21.14
C LEU A 329 -11.02 -7.68 -20.01
N SER A 330 -9.79 -7.17 -20.14
CA SER A 330 -9.23 -6.19 -19.21
C SER A 330 -9.91 -4.83 -19.37
N SER A 331 -9.93 -4.03 -18.32
CA SER A 331 -10.35 -2.61 -18.33
C SER A 331 -9.62 -1.79 -19.41
N ARG A 332 -8.41 -2.18 -19.77
CA ARG A 332 -7.60 -1.59 -20.86
C ARG A 332 -7.98 -2.07 -22.27
N GLY A 333 -9.07 -2.84 -22.41
CA GLY A 333 -9.60 -3.29 -23.70
C GLY A 333 -8.90 -4.53 -24.29
N GLN A 334 -8.01 -5.18 -23.56
CA GLN A 334 -7.29 -6.37 -24.02
C GLN A 334 -8.04 -7.64 -23.65
N ALA A 335 -8.19 -8.55 -24.60
CA ALA A 335 -8.88 -9.83 -24.40
C ALA A 335 -7.88 -10.95 -24.19
N GLU A 336 -8.04 -11.70 -23.09
CA GLU A 336 -7.17 -12.80 -22.70
C GLU A 336 -7.99 -14.04 -22.34
N VAL A 337 -7.32 -15.18 -22.25
CA VAL A 337 -7.94 -16.46 -21.89
C VAL A 337 -7.26 -17.03 -20.66
N ILE A 338 -8.06 -17.34 -19.64
CA ILE A 338 -7.59 -18.00 -18.44
C ILE A 338 -7.34 -19.48 -18.76
N SER A 339 -6.08 -19.86 -18.85
CA SER A 339 -5.69 -21.23 -19.21
C SER A 339 -5.90 -22.20 -18.03
N LYS A 340 -5.53 -21.77 -16.82
CA LYS A 340 -5.67 -22.55 -15.59
C LYS A 340 -6.01 -21.63 -14.41
N ILE A 341 -6.66 -22.21 -13.41
CA ILE A 341 -7.00 -21.54 -12.16
C ILE A 341 -6.45 -22.39 -11.02
N TYR A 342 -5.85 -21.73 -10.03
CA TYR A 342 -5.32 -22.39 -8.86
C TYR A 342 -5.85 -21.74 -7.59
N GLU A 343 -5.98 -22.56 -6.55
CA GLU A 343 -6.18 -22.15 -5.18
C GLU A 343 -4.80 -21.95 -4.51
N PRO A 344 -4.54 -20.80 -3.87
CA PRO A 344 -3.25 -20.54 -3.25
C PRO A 344 -3.08 -21.31 -1.92
N LEU A 345 -1.93 -21.95 -1.75
CA LEU A 345 -1.48 -22.60 -0.53
C LEU A 345 -0.03 -22.20 -0.24
N ALA A 346 0.23 -20.91 -0.13
CA ALA A 346 1.56 -20.30 -0.06
C ALA A 346 2.42 -20.61 -1.30
N ASP A 347 3.38 -21.52 -1.22
CA ASP A 347 4.27 -21.94 -2.30
C ASP A 347 3.68 -23.07 -3.17
N GLU A 348 2.62 -23.74 -2.72
CA GLU A 348 1.93 -24.78 -3.46
C GLU A 348 0.65 -24.25 -4.11
N TYR A 349 0.37 -24.70 -5.32
CA TYR A 349 -0.81 -24.30 -6.09
C TYR A 349 -1.67 -25.52 -6.43
N ARG A 350 -2.90 -25.53 -5.93
CA ARG A 350 -3.86 -26.58 -6.24
C ARG A 350 -4.73 -26.19 -7.43
N GLU A 351 -4.64 -26.93 -8.55
CA GLU A 351 -5.48 -26.67 -9.74
C GLU A 351 -6.96 -26.93 -9.42
N VAL A 352 -7.81 -25.94 -9.75
CA VAL A 352 -9.26 -26.02 -9.61
C VAL A 352 -9.94 -25.69 -10.93
N SER A 353 -11.16 -26.22 -11.14
CA SER A 353 -11.92 -26.00 -12.38
C SER A 353 -12.62 -24.64 -12.42
N SER A 354 -13.03 -24.14 -11.28
CA SER A 354 -13.73 -22.86 -11.14
C SER A 354 -13.57 -22.29 -9.75
N VAL A 355 -13.76 -20.97 -9.66
CA VAL A 355 -13.76 -20.19 -8.41
C VAL A 355 -14.98 -19.30 -8.37
N ARG A 356 -15.64 -19.23 -7.22
CA ARG A 356 -16.87 -18.44 -7.01
C ARG A 356 -16.54 -17.00 -6.63
N ALA A 357 -17.52 -16.13 -6.82
CA ALA A 357 -17.43 -14.76 -6.39
C ALA A 357 -17.13 -14.63 -4.88
N GLY A 358 -16.28 -13.68 -4.53
CA GLY A 358 -15.81 -13.44 -3.15
C GLY A 358 -14.58 -14.28 -2.76
N ASP A 359 -14.09 -15.16 -3.63
CA ASP A 359 -12.92 -15.99 -3.36
C ASP A 359 -11.66 -15.46 -4.04
N VAL A 360 -10.49 -15.88 -3.57
CA VAL A 360 -9.17 -15.53 -4.14
C VAL A 360 -8.66 -16.67 -5.00
N ALA A 361 -8.16 -16.35 -6.20
CA ALA A 361 -7.65 -17.31 -7.16
C ALA A 361 -6.39 -16.85 -7.86
N ILE A 362 -5.53 -17.78 -8.22
CA ILE A 362 -4.38 -17.54 -9.09
C ILE A 362 -4.75 -17.97 -10.51
N CYS A 363 -4.64 -17.08 -11.47
CA CYS A 363 -4.99 -17.31 -12.86
C CYS A 363 -3.74 -17.34 -13.73
N ALA A 364 -3.56 -18.45 -14.48
CA ALA A 364 -2.52 -18.56 -15.47
C ALA A 364 -3.04 -18.23 -16.87
N GLY A 365 -2.17 -17.69 -17.73
CA GLY A 365 -2.47 -17.38 -19.12
C GLY A 365 -2.71 -15.89 -19.41
N LEU A 366 -2.70 -15.04 -18.39
CA LEU A 366 -2.82 -13.58 -18.51
C LEU A 366 -1.46 -12.99 -18.88
N LYS A 367 -1.34 -12.37 -20.06
CA LYS A 367 -0.06 -11.84 -20.58
C LYS A 367 0.06 -10.33 -20.51
N SER A 368 -1.06 -9.63 -20.61
CA SER A 368 -1.12 -8.15 -20.67
C SER A 368 -1.83 -7.53 -19.48
N THR A 369 -2.54 -8.32 -18.69
CA THR A 369 -3.16 -7.90 -17.44
C THR A 369 -2.09 -7.45 -16.44
N VAL A 370 -2.28 -6.32 -15.80
CA VAL A 370 -1.40 -5.76 -14.76
C VAL A 370 -2.17 -5.56 -13.46
N THR A 371 -1.46 -5.30 -12.37
CA THR A 371 -2.06 -4.99 -11.07
C THR A 371 -3.00 -3.78 -11.17
N GLY A 372 -4.21 -3.92 -10.59
CA GLY A 372 -5.27 -2.90 -10.65
C GLY A 372 -6.25 -3.07 -11.81
N ASP A 373 -5.99 -3.94 -12.79
CA ASP A 373 -6.91 -4.17 -13.90
C ASP A 373 -8.20 -4.88 -13.45
N LEU A 374 -9.33 -4.38 -13.94
CA LEU A 374 -10.62 -5.06 -13.80
C LEU A 374 -10.82 -6.01 -14.97
N LEU A 375 -11.13 -7.27 -14.68
CA LEU A 375 -11.43 -8.29 -15.69
C LEU A 375 -12.94 -8.50 -15.81
N THR A 376 -13.47 -8.42 -17.03
CA THR A 376 -14.89 -8.58 -17.34
C THR A 376 -15.09 -9.63 -18.43
N THR A 377 -16.33 -10.11 -18.59
CA THR A 377 -16.66 -11.09 -19.62
C THR A 377 -16.90 -10.46 -21.00
N SER A 378 -17.28 -9.18 -21.05
CA SER A 378 -17.59 -8.48 -22.30
C SER A 378 -17.53 -6.96 -22.16
N HIS A 379 -17.37 -6.26 -23.28
CA HIS A 379 -17.48 -4.80 -23.33
C HIS A 379 -18.83 -4.26 -22.85
N THR A 380 -19.91 -5.00 -23.10
CA THR A 380 -21.25 -4.62 -22.63
C THR A 380 -21.34 -4.66 -21.12
N SER A 381 -20.74 -5.69 -20.49
CA SER A 381 -20.66 -5.81 -19.03
C SER A 381 -19.85 -4.67 -18.42
N LEU A 382 -18.73 -4.30 -19.05
CA LEU A 382 -17.89 -3.19 -18.63
C LEU A 382 -18.67 -1.85 -18.71
N LYS A 383 -19.32 -1.54 -19.84
CA LYS A 383 -20.12 -0.32 -20.01
C LYS A 383 -21.31 -0.26 -19.05
N ASN A 384 -21.97 -1.38 -18.76
CA ASN A 384 -23.06 -1.43 -17.80
C ASN A 384 -22.57 -1.20 -16.37
N ALA A 385 -21.41 -1.72 -16.01
CA ALA A 385 -20.77 -1.46 -14.73
C ALA A 385 -20.41 0.02 -14.58
N GLN A 386 -19.83 0.63 -15.63
CA GLN A 386 -19.51 2.06 -15.70
C GLN A 386 -20.74 2.93 -15.51
N LYS A 387 -21.82 2.68 -16.27
CA LYS A 387 -23.07 3.44 -16.14
C LYS A 387 -23.66 3.38 -14.73
N ARG A 388 -23.64 2.19 -14.11
CA ARG A 388 -24.14 2.04 -12.73
C ARG A 388 -23.31 2.82 -11.71
N LEU A 389 -22.00 2.84 -11.90
CA LEU A 389 -21.11 3.56 -11.00
C LEU A 389 -21.29 5.08 -11.15
N ILE A 390 -21.36 5.58 -12.38
CA ILE A 390 -21.65 7.00 -12.69
C ILE A 390 -22.99 7.39 -12.05
N GLN A 391 -24.05 6.63 -12.27
CA GLN A 391 -25.36 6.89 -11.67
C GLN A 391 -25.33 6.90 -10.12
N SER A 392 -24.45 6.13 -9.49
CA SER A 392 -24.26 6.15 -8.04
C SER A 392 -23.50 7.38 -7.55
N LEU A 393 -22.66 8.01 -8.42
CA LEU A 393 -21.89 9.21 -8.12
C LEU A 393 -22.67 10.50 -8.46
N ASP A 394 -23.44 10.50 -9.57
CA ASP A 394 -24.24 11.66 -10.01
C ASP A 394 -25.39 12.03 -9.06
N ALA A 395 -25.80 11.13 -8.19
CA ALA A 395 -26.77 11.45 -7.12
C ALA A 395 -26.23 12.49 -6.11
N THR A 396 -24.94 12.88 -6.20
CA THR A 396 -24.27 13.71 -5.18
C THR A 396 -23.47 14.90 -5.72
N SER A 397 -23.36 15.12 -7.04
CA SER A 397 -22.61 16.28 -7.58
C SER A 397 -23.17 16.79 -8.90
N PRO A 398 -23.33 18.11 -9.09
CA PRO A 398 -23.73 18.69 -10.37
C PRO A 398 -22.53 18.90 -11.28
N GLN A 399 -22.70 18.50 -12.54
CA GLN A 399 -21.89 18.86 -13.73
C GLN A 399 -20.47 18.30 -13.82
N TYR A 400 -20.37 17.14 -14.50
CA TYR A 400 -19.21 16.78 -15.29
C TYR A 400 -19.60 16.75 -16.77
N ASP A 401 -18.89 17.49 -17.61
CA ASP A 401 -19.03 17.44 -19.06
C ASP A 401 -18.55 16.06 -19.57
N GLU A 402 -19.43 15.36 -20.29
CA GLU A 402 -19.23 13.97 -20.75
C GLU A 402 -18.08 13.80 -21.78
N ASP A 403 -17.49 14.87 -22.29
CA ASP A 403 -16.56 14.83 -23.43
C ASP A 403 -15.07 14.99 -23.10
N GLU A 404 -14.66 15.29 -21.86
CA GLU A 404 -13.25 15.64 -21.57
C GLU A 404 -12.51 14.71 -20.58
N VAL A 405 -13.18 13.78 -19.91
CA VAL A 405 -12.49 12.87 -18.96
C VAL A 405 -12.51 11.48 -19.55
N ASP A 406 -11.36 10.86 -19.66
CA ASP A 406 -11.25 9.43 -19.91
C ASP A 406 -11.71 8.66 -18.65
N VAL A 407 -13.01 8.80 -18.37
CA VAL A 407 -13.75 8.25 -17.22
C VAL A 407 -13.49 6.74 -17.07
N ASN A 408 -13.02 6.09 -18.13
CA ASN A 408 -12.72 4.68 -18.16
C ASN A 408 -11.46 4.31 -17.39
N GLN A 409 -10.48 5.21 -17.29
CA GLN A 409 -9.24 4.96 -16.54
C GLN A 409 -9.37 5.32 -15.06
N GLU A 410 -10.02 6.42 -14.72
CA GLU A 410 -10.10 6.87 -13.31
C GLU A 410 -11.12 6.12 -12.46
N LEU A 411 -12.22 5.61 -13.04
CA LEU A 411 -13.31 4.99 -12.28
C LEU A 411 -13.13 3.49 -11.98
N PHE A 412 -12.33 2.79 -12.76
CA PHE A 412 -12.12 1.35 -12.61
C PHE A 412 -10.66 0.93 -12.43
N SER A 413 -9.71 1.82 -12.64
CA SER A 413 -8.37 1.56 -12.20
C SER A 413 -8.30 1.79 -10.68
N ILE A 414 -8.28 0.72 -9.94
CA ILE A 414 -7.72 0.69 -8.60
C ILE A 414 -6.21 0.89 -8.82
N GLU A 415 -5.81 2.05 -9.37
CA GLU A 415 -4.39 2.38 -9.47
C GLU A 415 -3.93 2.77 -8.06
N PRO A 416 -3.16 1.90 -7.38
CA PRO A 416 -2.51 2.30 -6.16
C PRO A 416 -1.68 3.55 -6.48
N LYS A 417 -1.71 4.56 -5.63
CA LYS A 417 -0.82 5.73 -5.76
C LYS A 417 0.61 5.24 -5.61
N ILE A 418 1.25 4.92 -6.74
CA ILE A 418 2.62 4.44 -6.76
C ILE A 418 3.52 5.65 -6.50
N PRO A 419 4.28 5.67 -5.40
CA PRO A 419 5.24 6.73 -5.15
C PRO A 419 6.35 6.69 -6.20
N ASP A 420 6.94 7.84 -6.48
CA ASP A 420 8.08 7.92 -7.37
C ASP A 420 9.27 7.11 -6.82
N ALA A 421 9.98 6.42 -7.69
CA ALA A 421 11.21 5.74 -7.33
C ALA A 421 12.23 6.76 -6.80
N VAL A 422 12.86 6.42 -5.69
CA VAL A 422 13.81 7.31 -5.01
C VAL A 422 15.26 6.83 -5.12
N TYR A 423 15.46 5.55 -5.43
CA TYR A 423 16.76 4.95 -5.71
C TYR A 423 16.84 4.45 -7.13
N PHE A 424 18.03 4.65 -7.75
CA PHE A 424 18.33 4.12 -9.07
C PHE A 424 19.67 3.40 -9.07
N CYS A 425 19.78 2.35 -9.87
CA CYS A 425 21.05 1.69 -10.18
C CYS A 425 21.06 1.20 -11.62
N SER A 426 22.22 1.10 -12.23
CA SER A 426 22.37 0.38 -13.49
C SER A 426 22.32 -1.12 -13.23
N ILE A 427 21.80 -1.88 -14.19
CA ILE A 427 21.84 -3.34 -14.17
C ILE A 427 22.47 -3.84 -15.45
N GLU A 428 23.42 -4.72 -15.30
CA GLU A 428 24.18 -5.29 -16.41
C GLU A 428 24.06 -6.82 -16.42
N PRO A 429 23.73 -7.41 -17.57
CA PRO A 429 23.70 -8.86 -17.70
C PRO A 429 25.13 -9.40 -17.80
N PRO A 430 25.39 -10.67 -17.46
CA PRO A 430 26.71 -11.29 -17.52
C PRO A 430 27.26 -11.39 -18.95
N SER A 431 26.39 -11.31 -19.95
CA SER A 431 26.76 -11.31 -21.36
C SER A 431 25.68 -10.68 -22.24
N LEU A 432 26.05 -10.20 -23.43
CA LEU A 432 25.09 -9.66 -24.41
C LEU A 432 24.04 -10.70 -24.85
N SER A 433 24.37 -11.98 -24.82
CA SER A 433 23.42 -13.06 -25.18
C SER A 433 22.27 -13.19 -24.14
N THR A 434 22.48 -12.80 -22.91
CA THR A 434 21.49 -12.86 -21.82
C THR A 434 20.67 -11.57 -21.67
N GLN A 435 21.04 -10.49 -22.39
CA GLN A 435 20.37 -9.20 -22.29
C GLN A 435 18.88 -9.28 -22.62
N THR A 436 18.49 -9.93 -23.72
CA THR A 436 17.08 -10.07 -24.11
C THR A 436 16.29 -10.86 -23.05
N ALA A 437 16.90 -11.90 -22.46
CA ALA A 437 16.27 -12.67 -21.39
C ALA A 437 16.08 -11.82 -20.13
N MET A 438 17.10 -11.01 -19.75
CA MET A 438 17.02 -10.07 -18.64
C MET A 438 15.92 -9.03 -18.86
N GLU A 439 15.83 -8.42 -20.03
CA GLU A 439 14.78 -7.43 -20.34
C GLU A 439 13.37 -8.04 -20.26
N GLN A 440 13.22 -9.30 -20.72
CA GLN A 440 11.94 -10.00 -20.59
C GLN A 440 11.60 -10.32 -19.14
N ALA A 441 12.57 -10.76 -18.34
CA ALA A 441 12.42 -11.01 -16.92
C ALA A 441 12.03 -9.71 -16.17
N LEU A 442 12.73 -8.61 -16.43
CA LEU A 442 12.42 -7.31 -15.84
C LEU A 442 11.03 -6.81 -16.20
N LYS A 443 10.56 -7.00 -17.44
CA LYS A 443 9.19 -6.68 -17.83
C LYS A 443 8.15 -7.50 -17.08
N GLN A 444 8.46 -8.76 -16.76
CA GLN A 444 7.56 -9.60 -15.95
C GLN A 444 7.54 -9.12 -14.50
N LEU A 445 8.70 -8.86 -13.91
CA LEU A 445 8.82 -8.33 -12.56
C LEU A 445 8.12 -6.97 -12.41
N GLN A 446 8.24 -6.07 -13.39
CA GLN A 446 7.55 -4.78 -13.40
C GLN A 446 6.01 -4.89 -13.46
N ARG A 447 5.48 -5.98 -14.01
CA ARG A 447 4.04 -6.24 -14.02
C ARG A 447 3.53 -6.72 -12.65
N GLU A 448 4.38 -7.43 -11.91
CA GLU A 448 4.07 -7.89 -10.54
C GLU A 448 4.26 -6.75 -9.54
N ASP A 449 5.32 -5.99 -9.69
CA ASP A 449 5.68 -4.88 -8.83
C ASP A 449 5.63 -3.55 -9.58
N PRO A 450 4.54 -2.79 -9.47
CA PRO A 450 4.40 -1.50 -10.12
C PRO A 450 5.33 -0.42 -9.56
N SER A 451 5.96 -0.61 -8.39
CA SER A 451 6.95 0.32 -7.85
C SER A 451 8.33 0.19 -8.51
N LEU A 452 8.58 -0.94 -9.20
CA LEU A 452 9.80 -1.14 -9.98
C LEU A 452 9.74 -0.35 -11.28
N ARG A 453 10.68 0.56 -11.49
CA ARG A 453 10.87 1.30 -12.75
C ARG A 453 12.02 0.69 -13.53
N VAL A 454 11.81 0.44 -14.80
CA VAL A 454 12.84 -0.08 -15.71
C VAL A 454 12.93 0.85 -16.89
N ASN A 455 14.04 1.56 -17.02
CA ASN A 455 14.31 2.50 -18.10
C ASN A 455 15.57 2.07 -18.86
N TYR A 456 15.51 2.15 -20.18
CA TYR A 456 16.67 1.96 -21.03
C TYR A 456 17.24 3.31 -21.46
N ASP A 457 18.45 3.64 -21.01
CA ASP A 457 19.14 4.86 -21.45
C ASP A 457 19.76 4.62 -22.81
N THR A 458 19.20 5.20 -23.84
CA THR A 458 19.66 5.09 -25.22
C THR A 458 21.01 5.77 -25.46
N VAL A 459 21.47 6.65 -24.57
CA VAL A 459 22.74 7.37 -24.68
C VAL A 459 23.88 6.55 -24.14
N THR A 460 23.69 5.96 -22.95
CA THR A 460 24.72 5.11 -22.33
C THR A 460 24.58 3.63 -22.73
N GLY A 461 23.44 3.23 -23.29
CA GLY A 461 23.13 1.84 -23.62
C GLY A 461 22.86 0.97 -22.41
N GLN A 462 22.70 1.56 -21.24
CA GLN A 462 22.50 0.85 -19.98
C GLN A 462 21.02 0.73 -19.62
N THR A 463 20.65 -0.37 -18.98
CA THR A 463 19.36 -0.52 -18.34
C THR A 463 19.46 0.04 -16.92
N VAL A 464 18.55 0.93 -16.56
CA VAL A 464 18.48 1.57 -15.24
C VAL A 464 17.25 1.06 -14.51
N LEU A 465 17.44 0.54 -13.32
CA LEU A 465 16.38 0.17 -12.39
C LEU A 465 16.12 1.31 -11.41
N GLY A 466 14.85 1.56 -11.13
CA GLY A 466 14.42 2.50 -10.09
C GLY A 466 13.52 1.78 -9.08
N GLY A 467 13.65 2.07 -7.81
CA GLY A 467 12.85 1.46 -6.75
C GLY A 467 12.80 2.27 -5.47
N MET A 468 12.18 1.68 -4.45
CA MET A 468 11.84 2.34 -3.19
C MET A 468 12.99 2.36 -2.17
N GLY A 469 13.97 1.45 -2.31
CA GLY A 469 15.07 1.33 -1.37
C GLY A 469 16.17 0.38 -1.85
N GLU A 470 17.25 0.33 -1.07
CA GLU A 470 18.39 -0.55 -1.32
C GLU A 470 17.98 -2.04 -1.27
N LEU A 471 17.23 -2.39 -0.25
CA LEU A 471 16.73 -3.76 -0.07
C LEU A 471 15.85 -4.20 -1.24
N HIS A 472 15.02 -3.29 -1.77
CA HIS A 472 14.20 -3.57 -2.94
C HIS A 472 15.08 -3.96 -4.15
N MET A 473 16.18 -3.23 -4.42
CA MET A 473 17.10 -3.55 -5.53
C MET A 473 17.80 -4.90 -5.34
N GLU A 474 18.25 -5.21 -4.12
CA GLU A 474 18.84 -6.50 -3.80
C GLU A 474 17.90 -7.67 -4.03
N ILE A 475 16.62 -7.50 -3.71
CA ILE A 475 15.59 -8.52 -3.93
C ILE A 475 15.36 -8.76 -5.41
N ILE A 476 15.27 -7.70 -6.23
CA ILE A 476 15.15 -7.83 -7.69
C ILE A 476 16.32 -8.62 -8.26
N LYS A 477 17.57 -8.31 -7.83
CA LYS A 477 18.77 -9.09 -8.21
C LYS A 477 18.63 -10.57 -7.85
N SER A 478 18.20 -10.84 -6.60
CA SER A 478 18.05 -12.23 -6.13
C SER A 478 16.95 -12.98 -6.86
N ARG A 479 15.83 -12.33 -7.18
CA ARG A 479 14.75 -12.92 -7.97
C ARG A 479 15.19 -13.23 -9.40
N LEU A 480 15.97 -12.35 -10.05
CA LEU A 480 16.55 -12.62 -11.37
C LEU A 480 17.45 -13.85 -11.35
N LEU A 481 18.25 -14.01 -10.29
CA LEU A 481 19.09 -15.19 -10.13
C LEU A 481 18.28 -16.46 -9.81
N SER A 482 17.36 -16.40 -8.85
CA SER A 482 16.65 -17.58 -8.33
C SER A 482 15.56 -18.07 -9.28
N GLU A 483 14.76 -17.17 -9.85
CA GLU A 483 13.59 -17.51 -10.68
C GLU A 483 13.96 -17.63 -12.16
N TYR A 484 14.77 -16.69 -12.67
CA TYR A 484 15.11 -16.61 -14.09
C TYR A 484 16.49 -17.18 -14.43
N LYS A 485 17.30 -17.55 -13.42
CA LYS A 485 18.67 -18.08 -13.58
C LYS A 485 19.62 -17.12 -14.32
N ILE A 486 19.40 -15.83 -14.14
CA ILE A 486 20.23 -14.77 -14.72
C ILE A 486 20.99 -14.11 -13.59
N ASP A 487 22.31 -14.27 -13.57
CA ASP A 487 23.17 -13.56 -12.64
C ASP A 487 23.47 -12.18 -13.23
N VAL A 488 23.12 -11.13 -12.50
CA VAL A 488 23.26 -9.74 -12.94
C VAL A 488 24.12 -8.95 -11.98
N ASP A 489 24.84 -7.97 -12.51
CA ASP A 489 25.55 -7.00 -11.70
C ASP A 489 24.76 -5.71 -11.56
N LEU A 490 24.61 -5.22 -10.33
CA LEU A 490 24.03 -3.92 -10.02
C LEU A 490 25.17 -2.91 -9.87
N GLY A 491 25.07 -1.81 -10.61
CA GLY A 491 25.93 -0.66 -10.41
C GLY A 491 25.67 0.04 -9.08
N PRO A 492 26.48 1.04 -8.72
CA PRO A 492 26.30 1.78 -7.48
C PRO A 492 24.93 2.46 -7.45
N LEU A 493 24.32 2.46 -6.26
CA LEU A 493 23.05 3.14 -6.03
C LEU A 493 23.20 4.65 -6.21
N GLN A 494 22.33 5.24 -7.00
CA GLN A 494 22.26 6.67 -7.24
C GLN A 494 20.92 7.22 -6.76
N ILE A 495 20.97 8.41 -6.18
CA ILE A 495 19.76 9.13 -5.74
C ILE A 495 19.14 9.82 -6.94
N ALA A 496 17.82 9.73 -7.07
CA ALA A 496 17.07 10.42 -8.09
C ALA A 496 16.96 11.91 -7.77
N TYR A 497 17.77 12.72 -8.43
CA TYR A 497 17.57 14.17 -8.41
C TYR A 497 16.60 14.57 -9.53
N LYS A 498 15.72 15.53 -9.25
CA LYS A 498 14.91 16.22 -10.26
C LYS A 498 15.47 17.62 -10.49
N GLU A 499 15.02 18.25 -11.57
CA GLU A 499 15.41 19.63 -11.88
C GLU A 499 14.17 20.52 -11.95
N ALA A 500 14.29 21.77 -11.55
CA ALA A 500 13.25 22.79 -11.74
C ALA A 500 13.86 24.05 -12.36
N ILE A 501 13.10 24.78 -13.18
CA ILE A 501 13.59 26.01 -13.79
C ILE A 501 13.74 27.13 -12.75
N GLU A 502 14.81 27.91 -12.85
CA GLU A 502 15.05 29.07 -11.97
C GLU A 502 14.22 30.26 -12.39
N THR A 503 14.23 30.60 -13.69
CA THR A 503 13.54 31.77 -14.22
C THR A 503 12.73 31.42 -15.45
N PRO A 504 11.53 32.01 -15.60
CA PRO A 504 10.77 31.87 -16.85
C PRO A 504 11.55 32.42 -18.04
N ALA A 505 11.52 31.72 -19.17
CA ALA A 505 12.19 32.17 -20.39
C ALA A 505 11.33 31.90 -21.62
N ILE A 506 11.51 32.76 -22.65
CA ILE A 506 10.92 32.57 -23.96
C ILE A 506 12.03 32.49 -25.04
N THR A 507 11.85 31.62 -26.00
CA THR A 507 12.81 31.47 -27.10
C THR A 507 12.11 31.07 -28.37
N THR A 508 12.61 31.62 -29.48
CA THR A 508 12.22 31.21 -30.84
C THR A 508 13.38 30.41 -31.44
N LEU A 509 13.04 29.25 -31.99
CA LEU A 509 13.97 28.39 -32.69
C LEU A 509 13.52 28.27 -34.15
N SER A 510 14.37 28.72 -35.09
CA SER A 510 14.18 28.49 -36.52
C SER A 510 15.22 27.49 -37.01
N VAL A 511 14.75 26.38 -37.56
CA VAL A 511 15.60 25.33 -38.12
C VAL A 511 15.25 25.09 -39.56
N GLU A 512 16.21 25.26 -40.41
CA GLU A 512 16.10 24.96 -41.84
C GLU A 512 17.22 24.00 -42.24
N LYS A 513 16.87 22.82 -42.75
CA LYS A 513 17.81 21.82 -43.25
C LYS A 513 17.31 21.16 -44.50
N ASP A 514 18.23 20.86 -45.42
CA ASP A 514 17.94 20.02 -46.57
C ASP A 514 18.30 18.56 -46.23
N ILE A 515 17.31 17.71 -46.24
CA ILE A 515 17.48 16.28 -45.92
C ILE A 515 17.01 15.49 -47.15
N ALA A 516 17.95 14.81 -47.81
CA ALA A 516 17.68 13.99 -48.99
C ALA A 516 16.93 14.73 -50.13
N GLY A 517 17.25 16.01 -50.35
CA GLY A 517 16.62 16.85 -51.37
C GLY A 517 15.25 17.44 -50.99
N SER A 518 14.83 17.24 -49.73
CA SER A 518 13.60 17.86 -49.22
C SER A 518 13.95 18.94 -48.18
N LYS A 519 13.53 20.17 -48.47
CA LYS A 519 13.71 21.30 -47.54
C LYS A 519 12.79 21.15 -46.36
N GLN A 520 13.39 20.95 -45.18
CA GLN A 520 12.71 20.90 -43.91
C GLN A 520 12.83 22.26 -43.24
N ASN A 521 11.73 22.89 -42.90
CA ASN A 521 11.73 24.20 -42.24
C ASN A 521 10.69 24.23 -41.12
N VAL A 522 11.14 24.57 -39.91
CA VAL A 522 10.28 24.72 -38.75
C VAL A 522 10.72 25.93 -37.92
N ASN A 523 9.79 26.80 -37.61
CA ASN A 523 10.01 27.90 -36.67
C ASN A 523 9.03 27.76 -35.51
N ILE A 524 9.56 27.68 -34.27
CA ILE A 524 8.78 27.41 -33.05
C ILE A 524 9.14 28.45 -32.01
N THR A 525 8.14 29.07 -31.38
CA THR A 525 8.31 29.95 -30.24
C THR A 525 7.65 29.27 -29.00
N LEU A 526 8.48 28.91 -28.05
CA LEU A 526 8.06 28.30 -26.78
C LEU A 526 8.46 29.20 -25.60
N GLN A 527 7.69 29.10 -24.54
CA GLN A 527 7.97 29.70 -23.24
C GLN A 527 7.94 28.62 -22.17
N LEU A 528 8.89 28.69 -21.24
CA LEU A 528 8.83 27.92 -19.98
C LEU A 528 8.38 28.82 -18.85
N THR A 529 7.46 28.34 -18.02
CA THR A 529 6.96 29.00 -16.82
C THR A 529 6.82 28.01 -15.67
N ASN A 530 6.95 28.50 -14.44
CA ASN A 530 6.71 27.68 -13.25
C ASN A 530 5.20 27.47 -13.09
N ASN A 531 4.70 26.28 -13.28
CA ASN A 531 3.32 25.91 -13.03
C ASN A 531 3.22 24.41 -12.74
N GLN A 532 2.42 24.05 -11.72
CA GLN A 532 2.26 22.67 -11.27
C GLN A 532 1.03 21.95 -11.85
N THR A 533 0.15 22.66 -12.57
CA THR A 533 -1.16 22.10 -12.95
C THR A 533 -1.24 21.57 -14.38
N GLU A 534 -0.48 22.12 -15.31
CA GLU A 534 -0.60 21.77 -16.73
C GLU A 534 0.77 21.80 -17.42
N LEU A 535 1.23 20.65 -17.92
CA LEU A 535 2.55 20.52 -18.55
C LEU A 535 2.67 21.26 -19.89
N PHE A 536 1.59 21.38 -20.65
CA PHE A 536 1.61 22.00 -21.98
C PHE A 536 0.34 22.79 -22.23
N SER A 537 0.49 24.06 -22.56
CA SER A 537 -0.62 24.96 -22.88
C SER A 537 -0.39 25.72 -24.16
N LEU A 538 -1.48 26.22 -24.76
CA LEU A 538 -1.46 27.10 -25.94
C LEU A 538 -1.63 28.54 -25.49
N ASP A 539 -0.91 29.45 -26.13
CA ASP A 539 -1.10 30.87 -25.90
C ASP A 539 -2.46 31.31 -26.48
N LYS A 540 -3.29 31.91 -25.63
CA LYS A 540 -4.62 32.40 -25.97
C LYS A 540 -4.63 33.91 -26.36
N SER A 541 -3.46 34.52 -26.54
CA SER A 541 -3.37 35.92 -26.95
C SER A 541 -3.93 36.13 -28.36
N PRO A 542 -4.60 37.28 -28.65
CA PRO A 542 -5.19 37.56 -29.98
C PRO A 542 -4.19 37.48 -31.14
N GLU A 543 -2.92 37.75 -30.86
CA GLU A 543 -1.83 37.73 -31.85
C GLU A 543 -1.46 36.32 -32.31
N ASN A 544 -1.55 35.34 -31.40
CA ASN A 544 -1.09 33.97 -31.65
C ASN A 544 -2.24 32.97 -31.93
N VAL A 545 -3.46 33.28 -31.52
CA VAL A 545 -4.63 32.39 -31.66
C VAL A 545 -4.89 32.03 -33.14
N GLN A 546 -4.74 32.98 -34.10
CA GLN A 546 -4.97 32.68 -35.49
C GLN A 546 -3.95 31.66 -36.03
N ASN A 547 -2.68 31.75 -35.63
CA ASN A 547 -1.64 30.81 -36.03
C ASN A 547 -1.91 29.43 -35.44
N LEU A 548 -2.23 29.37 -34.13
CA LEU A 548 -2.45 28.13 -33.42
C LEU A 548 -3.71 27.38 -33.88
N ASN A 549 -4.79 28.10 -34.19
CA ASN A 549 -6.02 27.50 -34.71
C ASN A 549 -5.86 26.98 -36.17
N ALA A 550 -4.89 27.49 -36.93
CA ALA A 550 -4.60 27.01 -38.27
C ALA A 550 -3.75 25.71 -38.30
N LEU A 551 -3.26 25.28 -37.15
CA LEU A 551 -2.41 24.09 -37.05
C LEU A 551 -3.22 22.80 -37.22
N ARG A 552 -2.64 21.88 -37.97
CA ARG A 552 -3.18 20.53 -38.06
C ARG A 552 -3.04 19.80 -36.68
N PRO A 553 -4.09 19.16 -36.19
CA PRO A 553 -4.03 18.45 -34.86
C PRO A 553 -2.85 17.51 -34.75
N ARG A 554 -2.49 16.79 -35.81
CA ARG A 554 -1.33 15.89 -35.88
C ARG A 554 -0.01 16.62 -35.58
N VAL A 555 0.22 17.79 -36.14
CA VAL A 555 1.45 18.59 -35.93
C VAL A 555 1.54 19.03 -34.47
N LEU A 556 0.41 19.44 -33.89
CA LEU A 556 0.33 19.84 -32.51
C LEU A 556 0.67 18.66 -31.56
N GLN A 557 0.13 17.44 -31.82
CA GLN A 557 0.45 16.25 -31.05
C GLN A 557 1.93 15.89 -31.11
N VAL A 558 2.54 15.92 -32.30
CA VAL A 558 3.97 15.63 -32.51
C VAL A 558 4.85 16.65 -31.80
N LEU A 559 4.49 17.94 -31.90
CA LEU A 559 5.22 19.03 -31.22
C LEU A 559 5.11 18.87 -29.69
N ARG A 560 3.89 18.61 -29.16
CA ARG A 560 3.66 18.36 -27.73
C ARG A 560 4.51 17.20 -27.26
N LYS A 561 4.51 16.07 -27.99
CA LYS A 561 5.31 14.90 -27.64
C LYS A 561 6.80 15.19 -27.59
N GLY A 562 7.34 15.92 -28.59
CA GLY A 562 8.75 16.32 -28.62
C GLY A 562 9.14 17.28 -27.50
N ALA A 563 8.25 18.25 -27.21
CA ALA A 563 8.48 19.24 -26.17
C ALA A 563 8.44 18.64 -24.77
N ILE A 564 7.45 17.80 -24.48
CA ILE A 564 7.34 17.10 -23.18
C ILE A 564 8.48 16.10 -23.00
N GLY A 565 8.83 15.31 -24.03
CA GLY A 565 9.96 14.38 -23.94
C GLY A 565 11.31 15.05 -23.65
N ALA A 566 11.47 16.33 -24.01
CA ALA A 566 12.68 17.07 -23.67
C ALA A 566 12.81 17.45 -22.18
N LEU A 567 11.69 17.46 -21.42
CA LEU A 567 11.70 17.67 -19.98
C LEU A 567 12.13 16.42 -19.18
N GLU A 568 12.15 15.25 -19.81
CA GLU A 568 12.58 14.02 -19.15
C GLU A 568 14.07 14.04 -18.79
N ARG A 569 14.85 14.94 -19.40
CA ARG A 569 16.28 15.05 -19.20
C ARG A 569 16.74 16.49 -19.09
N GLY A 570 16.96 16.92 -17.86
CA GLY A 570 17.47 18.25 -17.53
C GLY A 570 18.96 18.43 -17.85
N PRO A 571 19.46 19.68 -17.89
CA PRO A 571 20.80 19.99 -18.37
C PRO A 571 21.92 19.77 -17.34
N ARG A 572 21.63 19.64 -16.03
CA ARG A 572 22.67 19.55 -14.97
C ARG A 572 23.08 18.13 -14.66
N VAL A 573 22.14 17.30 -14.26
CA VAL A 573 22.38 15.91 -13.85
C VAL A 573 21.60 14.91 -14.71
N GLY A 574 20.87 15.40 -15.71
CA GLY A 574 19.99 14.57 -16.53
C GLY A 574 18.72 14.13 -15.82
N GLY A 575 18.39 14.73 -14.69
CA GLY A 575 17.17 14.47 -13.95
C GLY A 575 15.93 15.02 -14.66
N GLN A 576 14.76 14.48 -14.38
CA GLN A 576 13.49 14.97 -14.94
C GLN A 576 13.22 16.41 -14.49
N VAL A 577 12.84 17.28 -15.44
CA VAL A 577 12.42 18.64 -15.13
C VAL A 577 10.94 18.64 -14.72
N VAL A 578 10.66 19.12 -13.51
CA VAL A 578 9.34 19.15 -12.90
C VAL A 578 8.89 20.59 -12.61
N ASP A 579 7.64 20.77 -12.19
CA ASP A 579 7.03 22.06 -11.86
C ASP A 579 7.14 23.12 -12.99
N THR A 580 7.16 22.63 -14.24
CA THR A 580 7.41 23.45 -15.42
C THR A 580 6.30 23.28 -16.45
N GLN A 581 5.72 24.38 -16.90
CA GLN A 581 4.76 24.43 -17.99
C GLN A 581 5.44 24.93 -19.27
N ILE A 582 5.21 24.21 -20.36
CA ILE A 582 5.57 24.66 -21.70
C ILE A 582 4.36 25.37 -22.32
N ARG A 583 4.53 26.66 -22.70
CA ARG A 583 3.53 27.39 -23.42
C ARG A 583 3.96 27.60 -24.88
N LEU A 584 3.11 27.17 -25.83
CA LEU A 584 3.33 27.37 -27.25
C LEU A 584 2.73 28.73 -27.68
N HIS A 585 3.59 29.64 -28.15
CA HIS A 585 3.18 30.95 -28.67
C HIS A 585 2.93 30.92 -30.17
N ASN A 586 3.90 30.42 -30.94
CA ASN A 586 3.80 30.44 -32.41
C ASN A 586 4.54 29.23 -33.01
N VAL A 587 4.02 28.74 -34.13
CA VAL A 587 4.71 27.71 -34.90
C VAL A 587 4.40 27.83 -36.37
N THR A 588 5.42 27.75 -37.19
CA THR A 588 5.29 27.66 -38.66
C THR A 588 6.07 26.44 -39.16
N VAL A 589 5.40 25.60 -39.95
CA VAL A 589 5.97 24.36 -40.49
C VAL A 589 5.92 24.44 -42.01
N GLY A 590 7.08 24.28 -42.65
CA GLY A 590 7.21 24.28 -44.12
C GLY A 590 6.46 23.11 -44.76
N ARG A 591 6.02 23.28 -46.00
CA ARG A 591 5.35 22.21 -46.75
C ARG A 591 6.30 21.04 -46.95
N GLY A 592 5.86 19.82 -46.64
CA GLY A 592 6.66 18.60 -46.79
C GLY A 592 7.62 18.29 -45.62
N THR A 593 7.58 19.07 -44.54
CA THR A 593 8.40 18.81 -43.35
C THR A 593 7.91 17.54 -42.63
N ALA A 594 8.84 16.66 -42.32
CA ALA A 594 8.56 15.38 -41.66
C ALA A 594 8.19 15.58 -40.19
N ASP A 595 7.26 14.77 -39.66
CA ASP A 595 6.83 14.80 -38.26
C ASP A 595 8.00 14.63 -37.29
N SER A 596 8.95 13.72 -37.60
CA SER A 596 10.16 13.51 -36.81
C SER A 596 11.03 14.77 -36.72
N PHE A 597 11.09 15.57 -37.76
CA PHE A 597 11.82 16.83 -37.75
C PHE A 597 11.16 17.89 -36.88
N VAL A 598 9.81 17.99 -36.92
CA VAL A 598 9.05 18.85 -36.01
C VAL A 598 9.25 18.47 -34.56
N MET A 599 9.22 17.16 -34.25
CA MET A 599 9.45 16.62 -32.89
C MET A 599 10.86 16.98 -32.40
N ALA A 600 11.89 16.77 -33.25
CA ALA A 600 13.27 17.09 -32.90
C ALA A 600 13.49 18.62 -32.73
N ALA A 601 12.89 19.45 -33.56
CA ALA A 601 12.95 20.91 -33.43
C ALA A 601 12.29 21.38 -32.12
N ALA A 602 11.13 20.79 -31.73
CA ALA A 602 10.48 21.10 -30.47
C ALA A 602 11.36 20.73 -29.28
N ALA A 603 11.98 19.54 -29.29
CA ALA A 603 12.90 19.10 -28.25
C ALA A 603 14.13 20.02 -28.14
N GLN A 604 14.75 20.39 -29.25
CA GLN A 604 15.87 21.32 -29.25
C GLN A 604 15.48 22.73 -28.74
N CYS A 605 14.27 23.18 -29.03
CA CYS A 605 13.77 24.47 -28.54
C CYS A 605 13.65 24.46 -27.01
N VAL A 606 13.10 23.36 -26.43
CA VAL A 606 13.00 23.20 -24.98
C VAL A 606 14.37 23.10 -24.34
N GLN A 607 15.30 22.31 -24.88
CA GLN A 607 16.69 22.21 -24.37
C GLN A 607 17.38 23.57 -24.34
N LYS A 608 17.22 24.38 -25.41
CA LYS A 608 17.76 25.73 -25.46
C LYS A 608 17.09 26.67 -24.45
N LEU A 609 15.80 26.48 -24.20
CA LEU A 609 15.09 27.18 -23.14
C LEU A 609 15.58 26.81 -21.75
N LEU A 610 15.74 25.53 -21.45
CA LEU A 610 16.26 25.05 -20.17
C LEU A 610 17.66 25.61 -19.88
N SER A 611 18.54 25.62 -20.89
CA SER A 611 19.86 26.25 -20.76
C SER A 611 19.79 27.75 -20.52
N LYS A 612 18.78 28.44 -21.04
CA LYS A 612 18.57 29.88 -20.85
C LYS A 612 17.89 30.21 -19.53
N SER A 613 16.93 29.41 -19.11
CA SER A 613 16.19 29.56 -17.85
C SER A 613 17.05 29.31 -16.62
N GLY A 614 18.11 28.53 -16.77
CA GLY A 614 18.80 27.92 -15.64
C GLY A 614 17.94 26.84 -14.96
N THR A 615 18.57 25.86 -14.34
CA THR A 615 17.87 24.85 -13.53
C THR A 615 18.54 24.71 -12.20
N ARG A 616 17.77 24.40 -11.16
CA ARG A 616 18.22 24.03 -9.81
C ARG A 616 17.86 22.58 -9.54
N LEU A 617 18.63 21.92 -8.68
CA LEU A 617 18.35 20.55 -8.30
C LEU A 617 17.32 20.46 -7.18
N LEU A 618 16.47 19.46 -7.32
CA LEU A 618 15.54 19.02 -6.30
C LEU A 618 15.98 17.66 -5.79
N GLU A 619 16.14 17.54 -4.48
CA GLU A 619 16.48 16.28 -3.80
C GLU A 619 15.23 15.60 -3.22
N PRO A 620 15.17 14.27 -3.24
CA PRO A 620 14.06 13.53 -2.63
C PRO A 620 14.10 13.68 -1.11
N ILE A 621 12.93 13.99 -0.53
CA ILE A 621 12.74 14.16 0.90
C ILE A 621 11.97 12.98 1.47
N MET A 622 12.46 12.45 2.58
CA MET A 622 11.81 11.41 3.35
C MET A 622 11.13 12.02 4.57
N ALA A 623 9.83 11.76 4.72
CA ALA A 623 9.13 12.03 5.98
C ALA A 623 9.41 10.89 6.94
N MET A 624 9.94 11.20 8.10
CA MET A 624 10.30 10.23 9.13
C MET A 624 9.50 10.45 10.39
N GLN A 625 9.14 9.37 11.05
CA GLN A 625 8.57 9.34 12.38
C GLN A 625 9.50 8.54 13.28
N ILE A 626 10.06 9.16 14.29
CA ILE A 626 10.98 8.52 15.21
C ILE A 626 10.36 8.53 16.60
N VAL A 627 10.23 7.35 17.21
CA VAL A 627 9.77 7.19 18.58
C VAL A 627 10.97 6.83 19.42
N ALA A 628 11.24 7.65 20.42
CA ALA A 628 12.41 7.47 21.28
C ALA A 628 12.13 7.86 22.74
N PRO A 629 12.83 7.25 23.71
CA PRO A 629 12.77 7.66 25.10
C PRO A 629 13.18 9.10 25.30
N ASN A 630 12.54 9.81 26.24
CA ASN A 630 12.78 11.23 26.54
C ASN A 630 14.27 11.58 26.68
N GLU A 631 15.04 10.68 27.30
CA GLU A 631 16.48 10.85 27.57
C GLU A 631 17.34 10.85 26.28
N ARG A 632 16.87 10.22 25.21
CA ARG A 632 17.61 10.07 23.94
C ARG A 632 17.21 11.09 22.89
N VAL A 633 16.13 11.80 23.07
CA VAL A 633 15.57 12.75 22.10
C VAL A 633 16.58 13.84 21.70
N SER A 634 17.30 14.42 22.67
CA SER A 634 18.28 15.46 22.38
C SER A 634 19.43 14.99 21.49
N GLY A 635 19.93 13.77 21.73
CA GLY A 635 20.97 13.17 20.89
C GLY A 635 20.50 12.88 19.47
N ILE A 636 19.27 12.38 19.33
CA ILE A 636 18.65 12.09 18.03
C ILE A 636 18.42 13.39 17.24
N ILE A 637 17.88 14.43 17.89
CA ILE A 637 17.68 15.74 17.27
C ILE A 637 19.01 16.37 16.82
N ALA A 638 20.06 16.25 17.62
CA ALA A 638 21.39 16.77 17.26
C ALA A 638 21.98 16.05 16.04
N ASP A 639 21.81 14.73 15.92
CA ASP A 639 22.25 13.97 14.74
C ASP A 639 21.43 14.29 13.49
N LEU A 640 20.10 14.39 13.62
CA LEU A 640 19.20 14.77 12.54
C LEU A 640 19.52 16.18 12.02
N SER A 641 19.84 17.12 12.91
CA SER A 641 20.23 18.48 12.51
C SER A 641 21.53 18.51 11.71
N ARG A 642 22.49 17.62 12.02
CA ARG A 642 23.72 17.46 11.21
C ARG A 642 23.42 16.90 9.83
N ARG A 643 22.34 16.12 9.69
CA ARG A 643 21.87 15.51 8.45
C ARG A 643 20.90 16.37 7.66
N ARG A 644 20.92 17.69 7.89
CA ARG A 644 20.05 18.67 7.21
C ARG A 644 18.55 18.38 7.37
N ALA A 645 18.17 17.64 8.41
CA ALA A 645 16.80 17.29 8.64
C ALA A 645 15.98 18.46 9.20
N LEU A 646 14.78 18.67 8.66
CA LEU A 646 13.82 19.64 9.16
C LEU A 646 12.89 18.97 10.17
N ILE A 647 13.04 19.29 11.43
CA ILE A 647 12.17 18.81 12.51
C ILE A 647 10.85 19.57 12.42
N LYS A 648 9.75 18.86 12.16
CA LYS A 648 8.41 19.42 12.07
C LYS A 648 7.77 19.59 13.43
N ASP A 649 7.85 18.54 14.25
CA ASP A 649 7.21 18.51 15.55
C ASP A 649 7.86 17.48 16.48
N VAL A 650 7.73 17.69 17.80
CA VAL A 650 8.16 16.77 18.84
C VAL A 650 7.06 16.63 19.87
N MET A 651 6.25 15.61 19.73
CA MET A 651 5.08 15.36 20.55
C MET A 651 5.37 14.33 21.66
N PRO A 652 4.80 14.50 22.84
CA PRO A 652 4.84 13.45 23.86
C PRO A 652 4.08 12.20 23.34
N LYS A 653 4.67 11.03 23.55
CA LYS A 653 4.08 9.74 23.19
C LYS A 653 4.04 8.82 24.42
N GLY A 654 3.06 9.04 25.29
CA GLY A 654 3.01 8.47 26.63
C GLY A 654 4.00 9.13 27.60
N ASP A 655 4.19 8.57 28.77
CA ASP A 655 4.95 9.22 29.85
C ASP A 655 6.47 9.21 29.64
N ARG A 656 7.01 8.23 28.88
CA ARG A 656 8.45 8.02 28.77
C ARG A 656 9.04 8.25 27.36
N ASN A 657 8.22 8.33 26.34
CA ASN A 657 8.65 8.45 24.94
C ASN A 657 8.19 9.77 24.30
N LYS A 658 8.90 10.18 23.26
CA LYS A 658 8.47 11.24 22.34
C LYS A 658 8.43 10.73 20.92
N LEU A 659 7.50 11.27 20.15
CA LEU A 659 7.41 11.14 18.71
C LEU A 659 8.03 12.37 18.07
N ILE A 660 9.04 12.17 17.24
CA ILE A 660 9.72 13.21 16.47
C ILE A 660 9.26 13.08 15.03
N LEU A 661 8.62 14.10 14.50
CA LEU A 661 8.23 14.20 13.09
C LEU A 661 9.30 15.02 12.35
N VAL A 662 9.89 14.43 11.32
CA VAL A 662 11.06 14.98 10.65
C VAL A 662 10.94 14.78 9.13
N ASN A 663 11.37 15.79 8.39
CA ASN A 663 11.66 15.66 6.97
C ASN A 663 13.17 15.73 6.77
N ALA A 664 13.75 14.74 6.08
CA ALA A 664 15.18 14.72 5.83
C ALA A 664 15.51 14.35 4.37
N PRO A 665 16.57 14.91 3.80
CA PRO A 665 17.05 14.51 2.48
C PRO A 665 17.50 13.06 2.47
N LEU A 666 17.10 12.30 1.47
CA LEU A 666 17.47 10.89 1.33
C LEU A 666 19.00 10.70 1.30
N ALA A 667 19.72 11.63 0.71
CA ALA A 667 21.19 11.62 0.62
C ALA A 667 21.89 11.51 1.99
N GLU A 668 21.30 12.09 3.03
CA GLU A 668 21.84 12.13 4.39
C GLU A 668 21.40 10.92 5.25
N LEU A 669 20.49 10.09 4.72
CA LEU A 669 19.91 8.98 5.48
C LEU A 669 20.63 7.65 5.25
N SER A 670 21.67 7.61 4.39
CA SER A 670 22.50 6.41 4.23
C SER A 670 23.06 5.97 5.59
N GLY A 671 22.83 4.71 5.97
CA GLY A 671 23.27 4.14 7.25
C GLY A 671 22.59 4.73 8.51
N TYR A 672 21.56 5.58 8.36
CA TYR A 672 20.92 6.24 9.51
C TYR A 672 20.25 5.27 10.47
N SER A 673 19.68 4.17 10.02
CA SER A 673 19.08 3.15 10.88
C SER A 673 20.09 2.58 11.89
N SER A 674 21.31 2.33 11.46
CA SER A 674 22.41 1.87 12.32
C SER A 674 22.89 2.97 13.29
N ALA A 675 22.98 4.21 12.82
CA ALA A 675 23.31 5.37 13.66
C ALA A 675 22.25 5.58 14.75
N LEU A 676 20.97 5.51 14.39
CA LEU A 676 19.85 5.64 15.33
C LEU A 676 19.87 4.54 16.39
N ARG A 677 20.12 3.29 16.01
CA ARG A 677 20.28 2.18 16.98
C ARG A 677 21.43 2.45 17.97
N THR A 678 22.54 2.97 17.48
CA THR A 678 23.70 3.32 18.34
C THR A 678 23.36 4.46 19.31
N ILE A 679 22.78 5.56 18.83
CA ILE A 679 22.40 6.73 19.65
C ILE A 679 21.36 6.36 20.69
N SER A 680 20.38 5.55 20.31
CA SER A 680 19.28 5.18 21.19
C SER A 680 19.54 3.92 22.01
N SER A 681 20.71 3.27 21.85
CA SER A 681 20.99 1.96 22.44
C SER A 681 19.92 0.89 22.07
N GLY A 682 19.40 0.98 20.84
CA GLY A 682 18.38 0.05 20.33
C GLY A 682 16.93 0.33 20.79
N THR A 683 16.70 1.42 21.57
CA THR A 683 15.37 1.70 22.13
C THR A 683 14.48 2.59 21.26
N ALA A 684 15.03 3.22 20.21
CA ALA A 684 14.22 4.01 19.28
C ALA A 684 13.74 3.17 18.10
N SER A 685 12.53 3.44 17.66
CA SER A 685 11.96 2.95 16.41
C SER A 685 11.80 4.08 15.40
N MET A 686 11.99 3.79 14.12
CA MET A 686 11.89 4.74 13.04
C MET A 686 11.06 4.17 11.90
N THR A 687 10.19 5.00 11.34
CA THR A 687 9.56 4.77 10.04
C THR A 687 9.89 5.93 9.12
N MET A 688 10.00 5.68 7.83
CA MET A 688 10.22 6.72 6.82
C MET A 688 9.44 6.39 5.56
N GLN A 689 9.01 7.43 4.85
CA GLN A 689 8.31 7.32 3.58
C GLN A 689 8.66 8.51 2.69
N PRO A 690 8.69 8.35 1.35
CA PRO A 690 8.88 9.48 0.45
C PRO A 690 7.77 10.51 0.62
N CYS A 691 8.14 11.79 0.69
CA CYS A 691 7.15 12.87 0.83
C CYS A 691 7.27 13.96 -0.24
N GLY A 692 8.03 13.70 -1.29
CA GLY A 692 8.24 14.62 -2.41
C GLY A 692 9.69 15.05 -2.56
N PHE A 693 9.88 16.18 -3.23
CA PHE A 693 11.18 16.75 -3.55
C PHE A 693 11.29 18.17 -2.99
N SER A 694 12.47 18.59 -2.61
CA SER A 694 12.77 19.95 -2.13
C SER A 694 14.02 20.51 -2.80
N GLU A 695 14.09 21.83 -2.86
CA GLU A 695 15.25 22.53 -3.41
C GLU A 695 16.49 22.33 -2.56
N MET A 696 17.62 22.13 -3.21
CA MET A 696 18.92 22.01 -2.57
C MET A 696 19.57 23.38 -2.35
N ASN A 697 20.41 23.47 -1.31
CA ASN A 697 21.30 24.61 -1.15
C ASN A 697 22.40 24.58 -2.22
N ALA A 698 22.90 25.73 -2.66
CA ALA A 698 23.91 25.83 -3.72
C ALA A 698 25.21 25.04 -3.45
N ALA A 699 25.62 24.93 -2.18
CA ALA A 699 26.81 24.14 -1.80
C ALA A 699 26.56 22.64 -1.98
N ASP A 700 25.42 22.16 -1.50
CA ASP A 700 25.02 20.74 -1.60
C ASP A 700 24.75 20.35 -3.05
N GLU A 701 24.15 21.26 -3.83
CA GLU A 701 23.90 21.10 -5.24
C GLU A 701 25.19 20.84 -6.02
N THR A 702 26.24 21.63 -5.72
CA THR A 702 27.56 21.45 -6.38
C THR A 702 28.14 20.07 -6.09
N LEU A 703 28.03 19.59 -4.86
CA LEU A 703 28.48 18.26 -4.46
C LEU A 703 27.64 17.17 -5.15
N ALA A 704 26.31 17.33 -5.21
CA ALA A 704 25.43 16.37 -5.87
C ALA A 704 25.71 16.26 -7.38
N VAL A 705 25.99 17.39 -8.06
CA VAL A 705 26.39 17.39 -9.48
C VAL A 705 27.69 16.64 -9.69
N ARG A 706 28.69 16.87 -8.83
CA ARG A 706 29.98 16.17 -8.92
C ARG A 706 29.83 14.66 -8.76
N ARG A 707 29.05 14.23 -7.75
CA ARG A 707 28.74 12.81 -7.51
C ARG A 707 28.00 12.19 -8.70
N ALA A 708 26.99 12.87 -9.23
CA ALA A 708 26.26 12.41 -10.40
C ALA A 708 27.12 12.29 -11.66
N GLN A 709 28.18 13.09 -11.76
CA GLN A 709 29.15 13.05 -12.86
C GLN A 709 30.32 12.07 -12.61
N GLY A 710 30.37 11.40 -11.46
CA GLY A 710 31.43 10.46 -11.11
C GLY A 710 32.79 11.14 -10.85
N LEU A 711 32.79 12.39 -10.39
CA LEU A 711 33.96 13.22 -10.17
C LEU A 711 34.43 13.27 -8.69
N ASP A 712 33.82 12.49 -7.82
CA ASP A 712 34.19 12.35 -6.40
C ASP A 712 34.86 11.02 -6.13
#